data_f4af0a660c3ce7df2689a0d098d0f6c9
#
_entry.id   f4af0a660c3ce7df2689a0d098d0f6c9
#
_cell.length_a   1.000
_cell.length_b   1.000
_cell.length_c   1.000
_cell.angle_alpha   90.00
_cell.angle_beta   90.00
_cell.angle_gamma   90.00
#
_symmetry.space_group_name_H-M   'P 1'
#
loop_
_entity.id
_entity.type
_entity.pdbx_description
1 polymer ?
#
loop_
_entity_poly.entity_id
_entity_poly.type
_entity_poly.pdbx_seq_one_letter_code
_entity_poly.pdbx_strand_id
1 'polypeptide(L)'
;MKKSKKKIFELDFHGRKIIVEHGELAKQASGAVLVRYNDTVVLTAAVVSKTANLLSDFFPLTINYQEKLYSVGKIPGGFIKREGRPSEAATLAARMIDRPMRPLFPEGFKNEVQVISTVLSVDQDCSPELTAMLASSLAVSISKIPFNGPIAGVKVGRVDGKFIINPTPEECENSELELTVAGTKDAINMVESSAKQVPEEIMLEALMFGHKAIKELIKFEEKIIKEIGEEKMEYETLTPEDELKERIASLITKKMDKALRIKDKLKKYSTIDEIKEEMIELFTKENEDVLKEEELKELLVKVNMVVQEIEYNLFRSIVVKEGLRADGRKMDEIRPLSTDIDLLPRTHGSALFTRGETQALSITTLGALNEHQILDGLSMEDQKRFMLHYNFPQFSVGETGRYGAPGRREIGHGALGEKALSQVIPSEEEFPYTIRVVSEILESNGSSSQASICAGCMSLMAAGVPIKAPVAGIAMGLITHEDQYTILTDIQGMEDHLGDMDFKVAGTEYGITALQMDIKISGITEAILKEALEQAKKARMQILDVMKKQIKEPRKEVSKYAPKMETFMINPLKIKDVIGKGGETITKIICDASNVKEVTNINAVKVELEDDGRVIIYHSDKEIIDKTRAMIEEIVREVEVGKIYEARVVKVEDFGCFVQLWPGCEGLVHVSQLAHERVEKAGDVVSVGDEIIVKALGMDKRGRQNFSRKDALPKPKNKKEKEKVEKV
;
A
#
# COMPACT_ATOMS: atom_id res chain seq x y z
N MET A 1 -21.50 39.77 -22.87
CA MET A 1 -21.46 38.56 -22.03
C MET A 1 -22.32 38.80 -20.80
N LYS A 2 -23.45 38.10 -20.62
CA LYS A 2 -24.21 38.14 -19.37
C LYS A 2 -23.28 37.61 -18.28
N LYS A 3 -23.02 38.40 -17.21
CA LYS A 3 -22.32 37.89 -16.01
C LYS A 3 -23.10 36.68 -15.50
N SER A 4 -22.56 35.49 -15.69
CA SER A 4 -23.06 34.28 -14.99
C SER A 4 -23.05 34.59 -13.49
N LYS A 5 -24.23 34.58 -12.86
CA LYS A 5 -24.30 34.80 -11.43
C LYS A 5 -23.69 33.57 -10.75
N LYS A 6 -22.69 33.78 -9.90
CA LYS A 6 -22.17 32.76 -8.99
C LYS A 6 -23.34 32.15 -8.22
N LYS A 7 -23.46 30.82 -8.23
CA LYS A 7 -24.37 30.04 -7.40
C LYS A 7 -23.60 29.30 -6.35
N ILE A 8 -24.13 29.26 -5.15
CA ILE A 8 -23.54 28.62 -3.98
C ILE A 8 -24.57 27.71 -3.34
N PHE A 9 -24.15 26.46 -3.03
CA PHE A 9 -24.97 25.46 -2.34
C PHE A 9 -24.20 24.97 -1.14
N GLU A 10 -24.89 24.73 -0.03
CA GLU A 10 -24.28 24.35 1.24
C GLU A 10 -25.00 23.14 1.82
N LEU A 11 -24.22 22.27 2.46
CA LEU A 11 -24.66 21.10 3.23
C LEU A 11 -23.81 20.98 4.49
N ASP A 12 -24.44 20.75 5.64
CA ASP A 12 -23.75 20.22 6.81
C ASP A 12 -23.76 18.70 6.72
N PHE A 13 -22.57 18.10 6.61
CA PHE A 13 -22.42 16.67 6.43
C PHE A 13 -21.58 16.10 7.58
N HIS A 14 -22.25 15.43 8.52
CA HIS A 14 -21.64 14.85 9.71
C HIS A 14 -20.77 15.85 10.50
N GLY A 15 -21.27 17.11 10.69
CA GLY A 15 -20.60 18.15 11.45
C GLY A 15 -19.52 18.92 10.67
N ARG A 16 -19.35 18.67 9.37
CA ARG A 16 -18.44 19.39 8.49
C ARG A 16 -19.19 20.02 7.32
N LYS A 17 -18.76 21.21 6.93
CA LYS A 17 -19.47 21.99 5.92
C LYS A 17 -18.97 21.66 4.51
N ILE A 18 -19.89 21.28 3.62
CA ILE A 18 -19.66 21.16 2.18
C ILE A 18 -20.26 22.37 1.47
N ILE A 19 -19.47 23.05 0.64
CA ILE A 19 -19.90 24.19 -0.17
C ILE A 19 -19.57 23.91 -1.62
N VAL A 20 -20.56 24.02 -2.50
CA VAL A 20 -20.39 23.89 -3.95
C VAL A 20 -20.61 25.26 -4.60
N GLU A 21 -19.63 25.74 -5.35
CA GLU A 21 -19.66 26.99 -6.08
C GLU A 21 -19.64 26.71 -7.59
N HIS A 22 -20.54 27.35 -8.34
CA HIS A 22 -20.66 27.21 -9.80
C HIS A 22 -20.75 28.57 -10.50
N GLY A 23 -20.29 28.61 -11.76
CA GLY A 23 -20.51 29.74 -12.69
C GLY A 23 -19.43 30.81 -12.70
N GLU A 24 -18.39 30.73 -11.87
CA GLU A 24 -17.31 31.72 -11.80
C GLU A 24 -16.00 31.23 -12.45
N LEU A 25 -15.62 29.98 -12.21
CA LEU A 25 -14.36 29.38 -12.65
C LEU A 25 -14.54 28.45 -13.86
N ALA A 26 -13.47 28.24 -14.62
CA ALA A 26 -13.37 27.28 -15.73
C ALA A 26 -14.54 27.32 -16.74
N LYS A 27 -15.01 28.49 -17.14
CA LYS A 27 -16.23 28.73 -17.96
C LYS A 27 -16.19 28.16 -19.38
N GLN A 28 -15.05 27.66 -19.85
CA GLN A 28 -14.93 26.99 -21.15
C GLN A 28 -15.14 25.47 -21.08
N ALA A 29 -15.13 24.90 -19.87
CA ALA A 29 -15.44 23.50 -19.67
C ALA A 29 -16.93 23.22 -19.92
N SER A 30 -17.27 21.98 -20.25
CA SER A 30 -18.65 21.54 -20.39
C SER A 30 -19.40 21.60 -19.06
N GLY A 31 -18.70 21.32 -17.95
CA GLY A 31 -19.17 21.51 -16.58
C GLY A 31 -18.01 21.76 -15.65
N ALA A 32 -18.17 22.67 -14.68
CA ALA A 32 -17.13 22.96 -13.69
C ALA A 32 -17.73 23.37 -12.35
N VAL A 33 -17.14 22.89 -11.27
CA VAL A 33 -17.50 23.23 -9.91
C VAL A 33 -16.25 23.43 -9.05
N LEU A 34 -16.34 24.34 -8.08
CA LEU A 34 -15.40 24.42 -6.96
C LEU A 34 -16.10 23.86 -5.74
N VAL A 35 -15.58 22.79 -5.19
CA VAL A 35 -16.11 22.15 -4.00
C VAL A 35 -15.19 22.42 -2.82
N ARG A 36 -15.77 22.84 -1.71
CA ARG A 36 -15.08 22.98 -0.42
C ARG A 36 -15.66 21.96 0.55
N TYR A 37 -14.80 21.25 1.23
CA TYR A 37 -15.13 20.43 2.38
C TYR A 37 -14.31 20.96 3.55
N ASN A 38 -14.93 21.81 4.40
CA ASN A 38 -14.24 22.76 5.26
C ASN A 38 -13.18 23.55 4.45
N ASP A 39 -11.88 23.50 4.84
CA ASP A 39 -10.79 24.19 4.16
C ASP A 39 -10.12 23.36 3.03
N THR A 40 -10.56 22.12 2.82
CA THR A 40 -10.19 21.37 1.58
C THR A 40 -10.96 21.93 0.40
N VAL A 41 -10.25 22.34 -0.65
CA VAL A 41 -10.80 22.98 -1.85
C VAL A 41 -10.33 22.27 -3.10
N VAL A 42 -11.28 21.79 -3.90
CA VAL A 42 -11.00 21.11 -5.17
C VAL A 42 -11.78 21.82 -6.30
N LEU A 43 -11.07 22.18 -7.36
CA LEU A 43 -11.66 22.61 -8.62
C LEU A 43 -11.73 21.42 -9.57
N THR A 44 -12.92 21.08 -10.04
CA THR A 44 -13.10 20.06 -11.06
C THR A 44 -13.75 20.63 -12.30
N ALA A 45 -13.18 20.27 -13.46
CA ALA A 45 -13.69 20.62 -14.77
C ALA A 45 -13.85 19.37 -15.64
N ALA A 46 -15.00 19.23 -16.29
CA ALA A 46 -15.32 18.16 -17.23
C ALA A 46 -15.49 18.74 -18.64
N VAL A 47 -14.91 18.05 -19.61
CA VAL A 47 -15.01 18.43 -21.04
C VAL A 47 -15.36 17.19 -21.85
N VAL A 48 -16.20 17.36 -22.86
CA VAL A 48 -16.55 16.32 -23.84
C VAL A 48 -16.12 16.76 -25.25
N SER A 49 -15.59 15.82 -26.04
CA SER A 49 -15.25 16.05 -27.44
C SER A 49 -16.49 16.39 -28.28
N LYS A 50 -16.31 17.13 -29.36
CA LYS A 50 -17.42 17.49 -30.27
C LYS A 50 -17.84 16.34 -31.17
N THR A 51 -16.90 15.43 -31.48
CA THR A 51 -17.10 14.29 -32.37
C THR A 51 -16.84 13.01 -31.61
N ALA A 52 -17.65 11.99 -31.87
CA ALA A 52 -17.47 10.64 -31.37
C ALA A 52 -16.45 9.87 -32.23
N ASN A 53 -15.68 9.00 -31.60
CA ASN A 53 -14.90 7.98 -32.32
C ASN A 53 -15.69 6.65 -32.29
N LEU A 54 -16.64 6.52 -33.22
CA LEU A 54 -17.55 5.37 -33.29
C LEU A 54 -16.83 4.05 -33.57
N LEU A 55 -15.64 4.10 -34.15
CA LEU A 55 -14.83 2.91 -34.45
C LEU A 55 -13.98 2.44 -33.27
N SER A 56 -13.98 3.17 -32.15
CA SER A 56 -13.28 2.75 -30.93
C SER A 56 -14.01 1.57 -30.26
N ASP A 57 -13.25 0.57 -29.84
CA ASP A 57 -13.75 -0.59 -29.09
C ASP A 57 -13.95 -0.32 -27.59
N PHE A 58 -13.49 0.83 -27.08
CA PHE A 58 -13.64 1.24 -25.68
C PHE A 58 -14.24 2.64 -25.53
N PHE A 59 -14.76 2.92 -24.34
CA PHE A 59 -15.22 4.26 -23.96
C PHE A 59 -14.03 5.14 -23.52
N PRO A 60 -13.72 6.25 -24.22
CA PRO A 60 -12.56 7.08 -23.97
C PRO A 60 -12.78 8.08 -22.82
N LEU A 61 -12.92 7.58 -21.59
CA LEU A 61 -12.98 8.35 -20.36
C LEU A 61 -11.59 8.50 -19.76
N THR A 62 -11.17 9.74 -19.50
CA THR A 62 -9.92 10.04 -18.79
C THR A 62 -10.21 10.88 -17.55
N ILE A 63 -9.95 10.33 -16.38
CA ILE A 63 -9.99 11.02 -15.09
C ILE A 63 -8.58 11.32 -14.63
N ASN A 64 -8.30 12.57 -14.29
CA ASN A 64 -7.03 13.04 -13.76
C ASN A 64 -7.26 13.74 -12.43
N TYR A 65 -6.49 13.31 -11.43
CA TYR A 65 -6.41 13.95 -10.13
C TYR A 65 -5.04 14.61 -10.01
N GLN A 66 -5.02 15.90 -9.73
CA GLN A 66 -3.80 16.69 -9.67
C GLN A 66 -3.53 17.18 -8.25
N GLU A 67 -2.49 16.62 -7.66
CA GLU A 67 -1.91 17.13 -6.42
C GLU A 67 -1.10 18.40 -6.71
N LYS A 68 -1.30 19.42 -5.90
CA LYS A 68 -0.54 20.65 -5.93
C LYS A 68 0.07 20.88 -4.55
N LEU A 69 1.38 20.79 -4.43
CA LEU A 69 2.06 20.86 -3.13
C LEU A 69 1.86 22.23 -2.43
N TYR A 70 1.57 23.29 -3.18
CA TYR A 70 1.17 24.56 -2.58
C TYR A 70 -0.12 24.48 -1.76
N SER A 71 -0.99 23.46 -1.99
CA SER A 71 -2.22 23.27 -1.23
C SER A 71 -1.99 22.91 0.23
N VAL A 72 -0.79 22.41 0.55
CA VAL A 72 -0.30 22.13 1.90
C VAL A 72 0.92 23.00 2.27
N GLY A 73 1.17 24.07 1.53
CA GLY A 73 2.26 25.03 1.78
C GLY A 73 3.67 24.48 1.50
N LYS A 74 3.80 23.39 0.74
CA LYS A 74 5.09 22.77 0.39
C LYS A 74 5.59 23.21 -0.99
N ILE A 75 6.91 23.28 -1.15
CA ILE A 75 7.59 23.35 -2.45
C ILE A 75 8.03 21.93 -2.83
N PRO A 76 7.80 21.47 -4.09
CA PRO A 76 8.21 20.13 -4.50
C PRO A 76 9.67 19.81 -4.17
N GLY A 77 9.91 18.65 -3.57
CA GLY A 77 11.23 18.22 -3.07
C GLY A 77 12.25 17.96 -4.18
N GLY A 78 11.80 17.58 -5.39
CA GLY A 78 12.66 17.27 -6.51
C GLY A 78 13.52 18.43 -6.98
N PHE A 79 14.57 18.15 -7.77
CA PHE A 79 15.55 19.15 -8.22
C PHE A 79 14.92 20.33 -8.99
N ILE A 80 13.94 20.06 -9.86
CA ILE A 80 13.27 21.08 -10.68
C ILE A 80 12.21 21.91 -9.93
N LYS A 81 11.94 21.57 -8.66
CA LYS A 81 10.96 22.27 -7.80
C LYS A 81 9.58 22.47 -8.46
N ARG A 82 9.14 21.48 -9.21
CA ARG A 82 7.85 21.44 -9.88
C ARG A 82 7.26 20.03 -9.85
N GLU A 83 5.93 19.93 -9.73
CA GLU A 83 5.21 18.66 -9.87
C GLU A 83 5.49 18.06 -11.26
N GLY A 84 5.80 16.78 -11.31
CA GLY A 84 6.11 16.03 -12.52
C GLY A 84 4.95 15.11 -12.94
N ARG A 85 5.27 13.81 -13.05
CA ARG A 85 4.25 12.79 -13.31
C ARG A 85 3.35 12.63 -12.08
N PRO A 86 2.09 12.18 -12.25
CA PRO A 86 1.23 11.86 -11.12
C PRO A 86 1.93 10.91 -10.14
N SER A 87 1.80 11.20 -8.85
CA SER A 87 2.26 10.32 -7.78
C SER A 87 1.47 8.99 -7.79
N GLU A 88 1.92 8.02 -7.01
CA GLU A 88 1.14 6.81 -6.75
C GLU A 88 -0.22 7.17 -6.14
N ALA A 89 -0.25 8.04 -5.13
CA ALA A 89 -1.47 8.52 -4.49
C ALA A 89 -2.41 9.21 -5.48
N ALA A 90 -1.90 10.12 -6.32
CA ALA A 90 -2.71 10.77 -7.35
C ALA A 90 -3.28 9.78 -8.37
N THR A 91 -2.52 8.74 -8.73
CA THR A 91 -2.96 7.69 -9.63
C THR A 91 -4.06 6.84 -9.01
N LEU A 92 -3.94 6.49 -7.72
CA LEU A 92 -4.95 5.74 -6.97
C LEU A 92 -6.23 6.57 -6.77
N ALA A 93 -6.12 7.86 -6.44
CA ALA A 93 -7.25 8.77 -6.32
C ALA A 93 -8.01 8.90 -7.66
N ALA A 94 -7.29 9.05 -8.79
CA ALA A 94 -7.91 9.08 -10.11
C ALA A 94 -8.68 7.77 -10.42
N ARG A 95 -8.12 6.61 -10.06
CA ARG A 95 -8.78 5.30 -10.20
C ARG A 95 -10.01 5.17 -9.30
N MET A 96 -9.91 5.65 -8.06
CA MET A 96 -11.02 5.64 -7.11
C MET A 96 -12.22 6.44 -7.63
N ILE A 97 -11.99 7.51 -8.39
CA ILE A 97 -13.04 8.33 -9.03
C ILE A 97 -13.54 7.66 -10.32
N ASP A 98 -12.65 7.13 -11.18
CA ASP A 98 -13.00 6.51 -12.47
C ASP A 98 -13.92 5.29 -12.31
N ARG A 99 -13.59 4.41 -11.39
CA ARG A 99 -14.27 3.12 -11.21
C ARG A 99 -15.79 3.23 -10.97
N PRO A 100 -16.28 4.07 -10.04
CA PRO A 100 -17.72 4.21 -9.82
C PRO A 100 -18.43 5.05 -10.90
N MET A 101 -17.71 5.91 -11.63
CA MET A 101 -18.29 6.76 -12.66
C MET A 101 -18.45 6.05 -14.00
N ARG A 102 -17.46 5.27 -14.41
CA ARG A 102 -17.37 4.65 -15.75
C ARG A 102 -18.59 3.81 -16.12
N PRO A 103 -19.15 2.94 -15.25
CA PRO A 103 -20.33 2.12 -15.58
C PRO A 103 -21.63 2.91 -15.79
N LEU A 104 -21.65 4.17 -15.40
CA LEU A 104 -22.85 5.02 -15.45
C LEU A 104 -22.94 5.88 -16.73
N PHE A 105 -21.93 5.81 -17.60
CA PHE A 105 -22.10 6.39 -18.95
C PHE A 105 -22.93 5.45 -19.81
N PRO A 106 -23.79 6.02 -20.69
CA PRO A 106 -24.65 5.21 -21.54
C PRO A 106 -23.84 4.29 -22.46
N GLU A 107 -24.35 3.11 -22.70
CA GLU A 107 -23.79 2.19 -23.68
C GLU A 107 -23.77 2.83 -25.08
N GLY A 108 -22.72 2.59 -25.85
CA GLY A 108 -22.55 3.18 -27.18
C GLY A 108 -22.08 4.64 -27.18
N PHE A 109 -21.98 5.31 -26.04
CA PHE A 109 -21.42 6.68 -25.98
C PHE A 109 -19.91 6.66 -26.21
N LYS A 110 -19.44 7.24 -27.33
CA LYS A 110 -18.03 7.15 -27.80
C LYS A 110 -17.35 8.52 -27.93
N ASN A 111 -17.95 9.59 -27.44
CA ASN A 111 -17.26 10.88 -27.32
C ASN A 111 -16.20 10.79 -26.21
N GLU A 112 -15.04 11.36 -26.45
CA GLU A 112 -14.00 11.45 -25.41
C GLU A 112 -14.46 12.38 -24.29
N VAL A 113 -14.37 11.89 -23.04
CA VAL A 113 -14.64 12.67 -21.83
C VAL A 113 -13.39 12.78 -20.99
N GLN A 114 -13.03 14.01 -20.65
CA GLN A 114 -11.93 14.29 -19.75
C GLN A 114 -12.44 15.04 -18.53
N VAL A 115 -12.13 14.51 -17.35
CA VAL A 115 -12.40 15.12 -16.03
C VAL A 115 -11.08 15.39 -15.34
N ILE A 116 -10.84 16.63 -14.94
CA ILE A 116 -9.64 17.06 -14.24
C ILE A 116 -10.04 17.67 -12.90
N SER A 117 -9.62 17.04 -11.82
CA SER A 117 -9.77 17.54 -10.45
C SER A 117 -8.42 18.06 -9.95
N THR A 118 -8.35 19.34 -9.59
CA THR A 118 -7.16 20.00 -9.07
C THR A 118 -7.36 20.36 -7.61
N VAL A 119 -6.50 19.85 -6.75
CA VAL A 119 -6.51 20.15 -5.31
C VAL A 119 -5.83 21.50 -5.08
N LEU A 120 -6.58 22.48 -4.56
CA LEU A 120 -6.13 23.84 -4.37
C LEU A 120 -5.81 24.20 -2.92
N SER A 121 -6.43 23.51 -1.96
CA SER A 121 -6.18 23.64 -0.52
C SER A 121 -6.52 22.33 0.16
N VAL A 122 -5.84 21.96 1.22
CA VAL A 122 -6.06 20.72 2.00
C VAL A 122 -6.21 21.05 3.50
N ASP A 123 -7.33 20.62 4.02
CA ASP A 123 -7.58 20.40 5.44
C ASP A 123 -7.37 18.89 5.69
N GLN A 124 -6.43 18.52 6.54
CA GLN A 124 -6.09 17.12 6.79
C GLN A 124 -7.25 16.28 7.32
N ASP A 125 -8.23 16.91 7.99
CA ASP A 125 -9.44 16.25 8.48
C ASP A 125 -10.49 16.00 7.39
N CYS A 126 -10.29 16.53 6.19
CA CYS A 126 -11.23 16.47 5.07
C CYS A 126 -10.55 15.93 3.81
N SER A 127 -10.81 14.66 3.47
CA SER A 127 -10.18 13.98 2.32
C SER A 127 -10.34 14.74 1.00
N PRO A 128 -9.23 15.15 0.35
CA PRO A 128 -9.28 15.78 -0.95
C PRO A 128 -9.74 14.82 -2.06
N GLU A 129 -9.52 13.51 -1.93
CA GLU A 129 -9.93 12.48 -2.91
C GLU A 129 -11.47 12.34 -2.93
N LEU A 130 -12.12 12.27 -1.74
CA LEU A 130 -13.58 12.22 -1.64
C LEU A 130 -14.22 13.52 -2.11
N THR A 131 -13.59 14.66 -1.80
CA THR A 131 -14.02 15.97 -2.29
C THR A 131 -13.92 16.03 -3.82
N ALA A 132 -12.86 15.48 -4.41
CA ALA A 132 -12.67 15.39 -5.86
C ALA A 132 -13.68 14.43 -6.51
N MET A 133 -14.05 13.32 -5.85
CA MET A 133 -15.08 12.41 -6.31
C MET A 133 -16.45 13.11 -6.40
N LEU A 134 -16.87 13.79 -5.34
CA LEU A 134 -18.10 14.59 -5.32
C LEU A 134 -18.08 15.68 -6.39
N ALA A 135 -16.96 16.40 -6.53
CA ALA A 135 -16.78 17.43 -7.53
C ALA A 135 -16.81 16.88 -8.97
N SER A 136 -16.25 15.68 -9.21
CA SER A 136 -16.26 15.01 -10.51
C SER A 136 -17.66 14.56 -10.90
N SER A 137 -18.39 13.94 -9.97
CA SER A 137 -19.80 13.58 -10.14
C SER A 137 -20.64 14.79 -10.50
N LEU A 138 -20.53 15.89 -9.74
CA LEU A 138 -21.26 17.12 -10.00
C LEU A 138 -20.88 17.76 -11.34
N ALA A 139 -19.59 17.90 -11.66
CA ALA A 139 -19.14 18.54 -12.89
C ALA A 139 -19.69 17.83 -14.15
N VAL A 140 -19.74 16.50 -14.13
CA VAL A 140 -20.32 15.71 -15.23
C VAL A 140 -21.85 15.79 -15.20
N SER A 141 -22.48 15.67 -14.03
CA SER A 141 -23.93 15.62 -13.89
C SER A 141 -24.60 16.95 -14.27
N ILE A 142 -24.02 18.10 -13.94
CA ILE A 142 -24.57 19.42 -14.30
C ILE A 142 -24.31 19.82 -15.76
N SER A 143 -23.39 19.14 -16.44
CA SER A 143 -23.02 19.42 -17.84
C SER A 143 -23.95 18.71 -18.82
N LYS A 144 -23.79 19.05 -20.11
CA LYS A 144 -24.48 18.35 -21.20
C LYS A 144 -24.02 16.91 -21.45
N ILE A 145 -23.00 16.42 -20.75
CA ILE A 145 -22.47 15.06 -20.92
C ILE A 145 -23.52 14.04 -20.47
N PRO A 146 -23.86 13.02 -21.28
CA PRO A 146 -24.76 11.94 -20.88
C PRO A 146 -24.15 11.13 -19.72
N PHE A 147 -24.88 11.02 -18.61
CA PHE A 147 -24.41 10.36 -17.41
C PHE A 147 -25.59 9.94 -16.52
N ASN A 148 -25.66 8.67 -16.14
CA ASN A 148 -26.72 8.08 -15.34
C ASN A 148 -26.47 8.15 -13.81
N GLY A 149 -25.56 9.03 -13.39
CA GLY A 149 -25.34 9.37 -11.98
C GLY A 149 -26.43 10.27 -11.40
N PRO A 150 -26.17 10.94 -10.28
CA PRO A 150 -24.84 11.17 -9.66
C PRO A 150 -24.31 10.00 -8.83
N ILE A 151 -23.02 10.12 -8.44
CA ILE A 151 -22.37 9.23 -7.49
C ILE A 151 -21.76 10.04 -6.35
N ALA A 152 -21.72 9.42 -5.17
CA ALA A 152 -20.92 9.95 -4.06
C ALA A 152 -20.11 8.83 -3.41
N GLY A 153 -19.10 9.21 -2.65
CA GLY A 153 -18.28 8.30 -1.86
C GLY A 153 -18.02 8.83 -0.47
N VAL A 154 -17.86 7.90 0.47
CA VAL A 154 -17.48 8.19 1.86
C VAL A 154 -16.43 7.20 2.32
N LYS A 155 -15.65 7.63 3.33
CA LYS A 155 -14.78 6.74 4.09
C LYS A 155 -15.52 6.32 5.37
N VAL A 156 -15.45 5.03 5.72
CA VAL A 156 -16.00 4.48 6.96
C VAL A 156 -14.82 3.98 7.81
N GLY A 157 -14.71 4.52 9.03
CA GLY A 157 -13.83 4.01 10.07
C GLY A 157 -14.62 3.25 11.13
N ARG A 158 -13.91 2.49 12.00
CA ARG A 158 -14.49 1.83 13.17
C ARG A 158 -13.55 1.95 14.36
N VAL A 159 -13.97 2.76 15.35
CA VAL A 159 -13.22 3.03 16.58
C VAL A 159 -14.08 2.61 17.77
N ASP A 160 -13.52 1.84 18.69
CA ASP A 160 -14.23 1.32 19.87
C ASP A 160 -15.58 0.65 19.53
N GLY A 161 -15.59 -0.09 18.41
CA GLY A 161 -16.77 -0.81 17.94
C GLY A 161 -17.85 0.07 17.28
N LYS A 162 -17.64 1.39 17.10
CA LYS A 162 -18.57 2.33 16.47
C LYS A 162 -18.10 2.75 15.09
N PHE A 163 -19.01 2.80 14.14
CA PHE A 163 -18.72 3.31 12.81
C PHE A 163 -18.72 4.84 12.76
N ILE A 164 -17.79 5.40 12.02
CA ILE A 164 -17.60 6.85 11.83
C ILE A 164 -17.53 7.12 10.33
N ILE A 165 -18.23 8.17 9.87
CA ILE A 165 -18.17 8.66 8.49
C ILE A 165 -17.05 9.70 8.37
N ASN A 166 -16.19 9.50 7.36
CA ASN A 166 -15.04 10.35 7.04
C ASN A 166 -14.17 10.63 8.29
N PRO A 167 -13.58 9.58 8.92
CA PRO A 167 -12.77 9.75 10.11
C PRO A 167 -11.59 10.70 9.87
N THR A 168 -11.20 11.44 10.91
CA THR A 168 -9.97 12.25 10.91
C THR A 168 -8.73 11.36 10.88
N PRO A 169 -7.53 11.90 10.58
CA PRO A 169 -6.28 11.12 10.65
C PRO A 169 -6.08 10.46 12.03
N GLU A 170 -6.34 11.16 13.13
CA GLU A 170 -6.26 10.62 14.50
C GLU A 170 -7.24 9.46 14.73
N GLU A 171 -8.47 9.57 14.21
CA GLU A 171 -9.46 8.48 14.28
C GLU A 171 -9.05 7.31 13.38
N CYS A 172 -8.39 7.55 12.21
CA CYS A 172 -7.88 6.49 11.33
C CYS A 172 -6.79 5.67 12.00
N GLU A 173 -5.86 6.26 12.72
CA GLU A 173 -4.80 5.55 13.45
C GLU A 173 -5.38 4.51 14.44
N ASN A 174 -6.45 4.89 15.14
CA ASN A 174 -7.15 4.07 16.12
C ASN A 174 -8.22 3.16 15.50
N SER A 175 -8.50 3.31 14.22
CA SER A 175 -9.53 2.54 13.51
C SER A 175 -9.09 1.12 13.20
N GLU A 176 -10.02 0.17 13.36
CA GLU A 176 -9.86 -1.22 12.92
C GLU A 176 -10.09 -1.37 11.42
N LEU A 177 -10.72 -0.37 10.78
CA LEU A 177 -11.19 -0.41 9.41
C LEU A 177 -11.00 0.95 8.76
N GLU A 178 -10.45 0.94 7.56
CA GLU A 178 -10.48 2.05 6.62
C GLU A 178 -11.17 1.56 5.34
N LEU A 179 -12.43 1.93 5.16
CA LEU A 179 -13.28 1.47 4.08
C LEU A 179 -13.77 2.66 3.27
N THR A 180 -13.38 2.74 2.00
CA THR A 180 -13.97 3.67 1.02
C THR A 180 -15.09 2.98 0.28
N VAL A 181 -16.28 3.56 0.33
CA VAL A 181 -17.48 3.10 -0.38
C VAL A 181 -17.95 4.20 -1.30
N ALA A 182 -18.26 3.87 -2.55
CA ALA A 182 -18.92 4.78 -3.47
C ALA A 182 -20.10 4.09 -4.18
N GLY A 183 -21.07 4.88 -4.57
CA GLY A 183 -22.27 4.35 -5.22
C GLY A 183 -23.27 5.43 -5.61
N THR A 184 -24.38 4.97 -6.13
CA THR A 184 -25.60 5.74 -6.41
C THR A 184 -26.52 5.70 -5.20
N LYS A 185 -27.69 6.35 -5.31
CA LYS A 185 -28.75 6.23 -4.28
C LYS A 185 -29.27 4.81 -4.08
N ASP A 186 -29.20 4.00 -5.12
CA ASP A 186 -29.85 2.69 -5.15
C ASP A 186 -28.90 1.56 -4.79
N ALA A 187 -27.57 1.72 -5.10
CA ALA A 187 -26.62 0.64 -4.94
C ALA A 187 -25.17 1.11 -4.75
N ILE A 188 -24.38 0.25 -4.09
CA ILE A 188 -22.91 0.35 -4.00
C ILE A 188 -22.32 -0.16 -5.31
N ASN A 189 -21.40 0.60 -5.92
CA ASN A 189 -20.75 0.21 -7.17
C ASN A 189 -19.22 0.23 -7.11
N MET A 190 -18.62 0.72 -6.02
CA MET A 190 -17.17 0.63 -5.77
C MET A 190 -16.89 0.49 -4.28
N VAL A 191 -15.97 -0.40 -3.95
CA VAL A 191 -15.46 -0.59 -2.59
C VAL A 191 -13.95 -0.74 -2.63
N GLU A 192 -13.28 -0.14 -1.65
CA GLU A 192 -11.85 -0.33 -1.39
C GLU A 192 -11.61 -0.25 0.11
N SER A 193 -10.94 -1.24 0.68
CA SER A 193 -10.73 -1.32 2.13
C SER A 193 -9.33 -1.79 2.49
N SER A 194 -8.87 -1.29 3.64
CA SER A 194 -7.79 -1.82 4.46
C SER A 194 -8.35 -2.09 5.86
N ALA A 195 -8.11 -3.27 6.45
CA ALA A 195 -8.76 -3.68 7.69
C ALA A 195 -7.86 -4.56 8.57
N LYS A 196 -7.87 -4.30 9.89
CA LYS A 196 -7.10 -5.05 10.88
C LYS A 196 -7.81 -6.37 11.23
N GLN A 197 -7.90 -7.28 10.24
CA GLN A 197 -8.53 -8.61 10.37
C GLN A 197 -10.01 -8.54 10.80
N VAL A 198 -10.79 -7.68 10.16
CA VAL A 198 -12.20 -7.45 10.49
C VAL A 198 -13.06 -8.60 9.96
N PRO A 199 -13.99 -9.17 10.78
CA PRO A 199 -14.93 -10.19 10.33
C PRO A 199 -15.84 -9.74 9.18
N GLU A 200 -16.27 -10.70 8.35
CA GLU A 200 -17.09 -10.47 7.17
C GLU A 200 -18.43 -9.77 7.50
N GLU A 201 -19.04 -10.12 8.62
CA GLU A 201 -20.31 -9.52 9.09
C GLU A 201 -20.15 -8.04 9.42
N ILE A 202 -19.06 -7.67 10.10
CA ILE A 202 -18.72 -6.28 10.42
C ILE A 202 -18.41 -5.49 9.15
N MET A 203 -17.72 -6.11 8.18
CA MET A 203 -17.45 -5.48 6.88
C MET A 203 -18.76 -5.18 6.14
N LEU A 204 -19.73 -6.10 6.12
CA LEU A 204 -21.04 -5.89 5.51
C LEU A 204 -21.81 -4.75 6.20
N GLU A 205 -21.82 -4.72 7.53
CA GLU A 205 -22.45 -3.61 8.29
C GLU A 205 -21.80 -2.26 7.95
N ALA A 206 -20.47 -2.21 7.84
CA ALA A 206 -19.73 -0.99 7.47
C ALA A 206 -20.10 -0.50 6.05
N LEU A 207 -20.23 -1.43 5.08
CA LEU A 207 -20.68 -1.12 3.72
C LEU A 207 -22.07 -0.49 3.70
N MET A 208 -23.01 -1.08 4.43
CA MET A 208 -24.38 -0.57 4.51
C MET A 208 -24.45 0.77 5.27
N PHE A 209 -23.63 0.94 6.29
CA PHE A 209 -23.51 2.21 7.00
C PHE A 209 -23.00 3.33 6.10
N GLY A 210 -21.96 3.06 5.31
CA GLY A 210 -21.42 4.00 4.31
C GLY A 210 -22.45 4.35 3.24
N HIS A 211 -23.18 3.36 2.71
CA HIS A 211 -24.22 3.59 1.69
C HIS A 211 -25.34 4.50 2.18
N LYS A 212 -25.69 4.42 3.47
CA LYS A 212 -26.66 5.34 4.07
C LYS A 212 -26.19 6.79 3.99
N ALA A 213 -24.93 7.07 4.30
CA ALA A 213 -24.35 8.40 4.19
C ALA A 213 -24.22 8.88 2.74
N ILE A 214 -23.91 7.98 1.80
CA ILE A 214 -23.88 8.28 0.36
C ILE A 214 -25.24 8.81 -0.10
N LYS A 215 -26.35 8.24 0.33
CA LYS A 215 -27.70 8.72 -0.03
C LYS A 215 -27.97 10.17 0.40
N GLU A 216 -27.33 10.66 1.45
CA GLU A 216 -27.44 12.05 1.89
C GLU A 216 -26.72 12.99 0.90
N LEU A 217 -25.50 12.61 0.48
CA LEU A 217 -24.73 13.36 -0.52
C LEU A 217 -25.45 13.37 -1.87
N ILE A 218 -25.98 12.23 -2.31
CA ILE A 218 -26.72 12.12 -3.58
C ILE A 218 -27.95 13.06 -3.59
N LYS A 219 -28.70 13.13 -2.50
CA LYS A 219 -29.83 14.08 -2.40
C LYS A 219 -29.37 15.53 -2.54
N PHE A 220 -28.20 15.87 -2.01
CA PHE A 220 -27.65 17.20 -2.18
C PHE A 220 -27.23 17.46 -3.63
N GLU A 221 -26.59 16.50 -4.28
CA GLU A 221 -26.25 16.60 -5.71
C GLU A 221 -27.49 16.72 -6.60
N GLU A 222 -28.52 15.88 -6.39
CA GLU A 222 -29.79 15.94 -7.12
C GLU A 222 -30.45 17.34 -7.03
N LYS A 223 -30.38 17.99 -5.86
CA LYS A 223 -30.88 19.37 -5.69
C LYS A 223 -30.09 20.36 -6.53
N ILE A 224 -28.76 20.23 -6.57
CA ILE A 224 -27.88 21.10 -7.39
C ILE A 224 -28.15 20.87 -8.87
N ILE A 225 -28.18 19.60 -9.31
CA ILE A 225 -28.43 19.21 -10.71
C ILE A 225 -29.77 19.77 -11.19
N LYS A 226 -30.83 19.68 -10.38
CA LYS A 226 -32.14 20.23 -10.70
C LYS A 226 -32.13 21.75 -10.92
N GLU A 227 -31.25 22.49 -10.22
CA GLU A 227 -31.21 23.94 -10.28
C GLU A 227 -30.30 24.49 -11.38
N ILE A 228 -29.18 23.79 -11.68
CA ILE A 228 -28.14 24.31 -12.60
C ILE A 228 -27.74 23.33 -13.69
N GLY A 229 -28.32 22.14 -13.73
CA GLY A 229 -28.02 21.13 -14.75
C GLY A 229 -28.42 21.60 -16.15
N GLU A 230 -27.60 21.27 -17.13
CA GLU A 230 -27.88 21.47 -18.54
C GLU A 230 -28.60 20.24 -19.11
N GLU A 231 -29.36 20.45 -20.21
CA GLU A 231 -29.95 19.37 -20.99
C GLU A 231 -28.85 18.49 -21.58
N LYS A 232 -29.02 17.18 -21.51
CA LYS A 232 -28.02 16.21 -22.00
C LYS A 232 -27.98 16.24 -23.52
N MET A 233 -26.74 16.22 -24.06
CA MET A 233 -26.53 16.21 -25.51
C MET A 233 -27.04 14.91 -26.14
N GLU A 234 -27.57 15.00 -27.32
CA GLU A 234 -27.75 13.86 -28.20
C GLU A 234 -26.39 13.37 -28.69
N TYR A 235 -26.21 12.07 -28.85
CA TYR A 235 -24.97 11.46 -29.31
C TYR A 235 -25.23 10.37 -30.33
N GLU A 236 -24.29 10.17 -31.22
CA GLU A 236 -24.34 9.15 -32.24
C GLU A 236 -23.94 7.78 -31.64
N THR A 237 -24.67 6.74 -32.00
CA THR A 237 -24.34 5.35 -31.66
C THR A 237 -24.27 4.51 -32.90
N LEU A 238 -23.34 3.59 -32.94
CA LEU A 238 -23.26 2.58 -33.96
C LEU A 238 -24.15 1.42 -33.53
N THR A 239 -25.35 1.32 -34.10
CA THR A 239 -26.31 0.26 -33.76
C THR A 239 -26.42 -0.72 -34.94
N PRO A 240 -26.12 -2.02 -34.75
CA PRO A 240 -26.32 -3.03 -35.79
C PRO A 240 -27.80 -3.20 -36.11
N GLU A 241 -28.13 -3.30 -37.39
CA GLU A 241 -29.46 -3.55 -37.90
C GLU A 241 -29.96 -4.98 -37.54
N ASP A 242 -31.26 -5.16 -37.32
CA ASP A 242 -31.80 -6.46 -36.88
C ASP A 242 -31.58 -7.57 -37.92
N GLU A 243 -31.63 -7.26 -39.20
CA GLU A 243 -31.30 -8.21 -40.27
C GLU A 243 -29.86 -8.71 -40.19
N LEU A 244 -28.91 -7.82 -39.87
CA LEU A 244 -27.51 -8.16 -39.67
C LEU A 244 -27.32 -9.07 -38.43
N LYS A 245 -28.02 -8.75 -37.34
CA LYS A 245 -28.00 -9.56 -36.09
C LYS A 245 -28.53 -10.97 -36.35
N GLU A 246 -29.69 -11.11 -36.98
CA GLU A 246 -30.29 -12.41 -37.31
C GLU A 246 -29.39 -13.23 -38.24
N ARG A 247 -28.83 -12.62 -39.26
CA ARG A 247 -27.93 -13.27 -40.20
C ARG A 247 -26.70 -13.82 -39.50
N ILE A 248 -25.99 -13.00 -38.72
CA ILE A 248 -24.78 -13.42 -37.97
C ILE A 248 -25.15 -14.51 -36.96
N ALA A 249 -26.24 -14.34 -36.21
CA ALA A 249 -26.72 -15.34 -35.27
C ALA A 249 -26.97 -16.71 -35.91
N SER A 250 -27.57 -16.73 -37.10
CA SER A 250 -27.81 -17.98 -37.84
C SER A 250 -26.51 -18.71 -38.23
N LEU A 251 -25.43 -17.95 -38.49
CA LEU A 251 -24.13 -18.47 -38.93
C LEU A 251 -23.27 -19.00 -37.77
N ILE A 252 -23.24 -18.30 -36.62
CA ILE A 252 -22.24 -18.56 -35.60
C ILE A 252 -22.79 -19.10 -34.27
N THR A 253 -24.08 -18.96 -33.92
CA THR A 253 -24.58 -19.33 -32.57
C THR A 253 -24.16 -20.75 -32.15
N LYS A 254 -24.33 -21.74 -33.05
CA LYS A 254 -23.97 -23.13 -32.78
C LYS A 254 -22.47 -23.36 -32.69
N LYS A 255 -21.68 -22.62 -33.47
CA LYS A 255 -20.22 -22.70 -33.47
C LYS A 255 -19.67 -22.07 -32.15
N MET A 256 -20.20 -20.90 -31.79
CA MET A 256 -19.85 -20.17 -30.58
C MET A 256 -20.22 -20.96 -29.31
N ASP A 257 -21.43 -21.57 -29.26
CA ASP A 257 -21.80 -22.44 -28.13
C ASP A 257 -20.80 -23.60 -27.93
N LYS A 258 -20.37 -24.24 -29.01
CA LYS A 258 -19.36 -25.30 -28.95
C LYS A 258 -18.00 -24.78 -28.51
N ALA A 259 -17.58 -23.62 -29.00
CA ALA A 259 -16.29 -23.00 -28.64
C ALA A 259 -16.24 -22.64 -27.16
N LEU A 260 -17.33 -22.05 -26.62
CA LEU A 260 -17.44 -21.68 -25.20
C LEU A 260 -17.36 -22.87 -24.25
N ARG A 261 -17.68 -24.08 -24.69
CA ARG A 261 -17.61 -25.33 -23.90
C ARG A 261 -16.24 -26.01 -23.94
N ILE A 262 -15.27 -25.49 -24.70
CA ILE A 262 -13.89 -26.00 -24.72
C ILE A 262 -13.24 -25.64 -23.38
N LYS A 263 -12.70 -26.64 -22.65
CA LYS A 263 -12.10 -26.41 -21.32
C LYS A 263 -10.69 -25.80 -21.39
N ASP A 264 -9.93 -26.19 -22.41
CA ASP A 264 -8.58 -25.67 -22.63
C ASP A 264 -8.62 -24.20 -23.06
N LYS A 265 -7.92 -23.34 -22.33
CA LYS A 265 -7.90 -21.88 -22.52
C LYS A 265 -7.46 -21.49 -23.94
N LEU A 266 -6.27 -21.93 -24.35
CA LEU A 266 -5.67 -21.51 -25.62
C LEU A 266 -6.52 -21.96 -26.80
N LYS A 267 -6.98 -23.21 -26.77
CA LYS A 267 -7.84 -23.76 -27.80
C LYS A 267 -9.19 -23.07 -27.86
N LYS A 268 -9.76 -22.70 -26.71
CA LYS A 268 -11.03 -21.95 -26.66
C LYS A 268 -10.87 -20.58 -27.32
N TYR A 269 -9.87 -19.81 -26.89
CA TYR A 269 -9.65 -18.46 -27.43
C TYR A 269 -9.33 -18.51 -28.92
N SER A 270 -8.44 -19.40 -29.38
CA SER A 270 -8.17 -19.55 -30.81
C SER A 270 -9.41 -19.90 -31.61
N THR A 271 -10.29 -20.79 -31.10
CA THR A 271 -11.53 -21.15 -31.80
C THR A 271 -12.53 -19.98 -31.85
N ILE A 272 -12.61 -19.16 -30.79
CA ILE A 272 -13.44 -17.94 -30.78
C ILE A 272 -12.89 -16.91 -31.77
N ASP A 273 -11.57 -16.72 -31.79
CA ASP A 273 -10.92 -15.79 -32.72
C ASP A 273 -11.10 -16.23 -34.17
N GLU A 274 -10.97 -17.53 -34.47
CA GLU A 274 -11.27 -18.10 -35.80
C GLU A 274 -12.72 -17.80 -36.24
N ILE A 275 -13.71 -17.89 -35.33
CA ILE A 275 -15.10 -17.53 -35.64
C ILE A 275 -15.25 -16.03 -35.92
N LYS A 276 -14.54 -15.17 -35.16
CA LYS A 276 -14.55 -13.72 -35.38
C LYS A 276 -13.94 -13.37 -36.75
N GLU A 277 -12.76 -13.93 -37.03
CA GLU A 277 -12.07 -13.73 -38.31
C GLU A 277 -12.89 -14.24 -39.50
N GLU A 278 -13.52 -15.42 -39.40
CA GLU A 278 -14.44 -15.96 -40.43
C GLU A 278 -15.58 -14.97 -40.78
N MET A 279 -16.14 -14.34 -39.76
CA MET A 279 -17.20 -13.33 -39.99
C MET A 279 -16.66 -12.06 -40.64
N ILE A 280 -15.55 -11.54 -40.16
CA ILE A 280 -14.90 -10.36 -40.74
C ILE A 280 -14.52 -10.61 -42.21
N GLU A 281 -13.92 -11.76 -42.51
CA GLU A 281 -13.60 -12.14 -43.93
C GLU A 281 -14.83 -12.28 -44.80
N LEU A 282 -15.89 -12.94 -44.31
CA LEU A 282 -17.14 -13.12 -45.06
C LEU A 282 -17.75 -11.78 -45.47
N PHE A 283 -17.95 -10.90 -44.48
CA PHE A 283 -18.56 -9.59 -44.71
C PHE A 283 -17.67 -8.64 -45.51
N THR A 284 -16.36 -8.78 -45.40
CA THR A 284 -15.39 -8.02 -46.24
C THR A 284 -15.53 -8.45 -47.70
N LYS A 285 -15.46 -9.73 -48.02
CA LYS A 285 -15.54 -10.26 -49.40
C LYS A 285 -16.89 -9.93 -50.08
N GLU A 286 -17.98 -9.91 -49.33
CA GLU A 286 -19.28 -9.58 -49.88
C GLU A 286 -19.48 -8.08 -50.19
N ASN A 287 -18.71 -7.21 -49.51
CA ASN A 287 -18.99 -5.75 -49.53
C ASN A 287 -17.81 -4.89 -50.01
N GLU A 288 -16.60 -5.43 -50.17
CA GLU A 288 -15.39 -4.65 -50.55
C GLU A 288 -15.48 -3.97 -51.91
N ASP A 289 -16.25 -4.57 -52.85
CA ASP A 289 -16.48 -4.00 -54.17
C ASP A 289 -17.70 -3.07 -54.24
N VAL A 290 -18.54 -3.03 -53.18
CA VAL A 290 -19.82 -2.31 -53.14
C VAL A 290 -19.79 -1.08 -52.26
N LEU A 291 -19.14 -1.17 -51.08
CA LEU A 291 -19.08 -0.11 -50.08
C LEU A 291 -17.76 0.69 -50.18
N LYS A 292 -17.84 1.96 -49.78
CA LYS A 292 -16.62 2.76 -49.59
C LYS A 292 -15.85 2.26 -48.34
N GLU A 293 -14.56 2.55 -48.29
CA GLU A 293 -13.68 2.11 -47.23
C GLU A 293 -14.19 2.48 -45.80
N GLU A 294 -14.77 3.66 -45.62
CA GLU A 294 -15.35 4.10 -44.34
C GLU A 294 -16.60 3.32 -43.98
N GLU A 295 -17.51 3.11 -44.95
CA GLU A 295 -18.76 2.33 -44.79
C GLU A 295 -18.47 0.85 -44.51
N LEU A 296 -17.43 0.30 -45.14
CA LEU A 296 -16.97 -1.05 -44.88
C LEU A 296 -16.39 -1.17 -43.44
N LYS A 297 -15.60 -0.24 -43.00
CA LYS A 297 -15.08 -0.21 -41.63
C LYS A 297 -16.23 -0.17 -40.61
N GLU A 298 -17.21 0.68 -40.81
CA GLU A 298 -18.43 0.72 -39.96
C GLU A 298 -19.15 -0.61 -39.93
N LEU A 299 -19.38 -1.23 -41.09
CA LEU A 299 -20.02 -2.54 -41.17
C LEU A 299 -19.23 -3.60 -40.35
N LEU A 300 -17.91 -3.66 -40.51
CA LEU A 300 -17.09 -4.62 -39.82
C LEU A 300 -17.07 -4.39 -38.29
N VAL A 301 -17.15 -3.16 -37.85
CA VAL A 301 -17.35 -2.86 -36.41
C VAL A 301 -18.71 -3.37 -35.93
N LYS A 302 -19.79 -3.15 -36.69
CA LYS A 302 -21.14 -3.70 -36.37
C LYS A 302 -21.12 -5.21 -36.33
N VAL A 303 -20.46 -5.88 -37.29
CA VAL A 303 -20.27 -7.36 -37.29
C VAL A 303 -19.60 -7.82 -36.00
N ASN A 304 -18.50 -7.19 -35.62
CA ASN A 304 -17.80 -7.55 -34.39
C ASN A 304 -18.66 -7.32 -33.12
N MET A 305 -19.40 -6.22 -33.06
CA MET A 305 -20.36 -5.97 -31.96
C MET A 305 -21.39 -7.09 -31.82
N VAL A 306 -21.97 -7.56 -32.93
CA VAL A 306 -22.95 -8.66 -32.91
C VAL A 306 -22.31 -9.99 -32.48
N VAL A 307 -21.10 -10.28 -32.96
CA VAL A 307 -20.36 -11.48 -32.54
C VAL A 307 -20.07 -11.46 -31.04
N GLN A 308 -19.64 -10.32 -30.50
CA GLN A 308 -19.41 -10.13 -29.06
C GLN A 308 -20.71 -10.23 -28.25
N GLU A 309 -21.83 -9.66 -28.75
CA GLU A 309 -23.14 -9.78 -28.10
C GLU A 309 -23.60 -11.25 -28.01
N ILE A 310 -23.40 -12.05 -29.06
CA ILE A 310 -23.71 -13.47 -29.08
C ILE A 310 -22.83 -14.25 -28.11
N GLU A 311 -21.50 -13.99 -28.11
CA GLU A 311 -20.53 -14.56 -27.15
C GLU A 311 -20.99 -14.28 -25.71
N TYR A 312 -21.27 -13.01 -25.40
CA TYR A 312 -21.68 -12.53 -24.08
C TYR A 312 -22.96 -13.23 -23.60
N ASN A 313 -24.00 -13.24 -24.42
CA ASN A 313 -25.30 -13.81 -24.03
C ASN A 313 -25.25 -15.33 -23.87
N LEU A 314 -24.56 -16.05 -24.77
CA LEU A 314 -24.38 -17.49 -24.68
C LEU A 314 -23.57 -17.88 -23.44
N PHE A 315 -22.45 -17.21 -23.20
CA PHE A 315 -21.63 -17.49 -22.02
C PHE A 315 -22.40 -17.34 -20.72
N ARG A 316 -23.14 -16.25 -20.56
CA ARG A 316 -23.96 -15.98 -19.37
C ARG A 316 -25.07 -17.00 -19.20
N SER A 317 -25.76 -17.38 -20.31
CA SER A 317 -26.77 -18.42 -20.29
C SER A 317 -26.20 -19.78 -19.87
N ILE A 318 -25.04 -20.17 -20.40
CA ILE A 318 -24.34 -21.41 -20.03
C ILE A 318 -24.00 -21.43 -18.55
N VAL A 319 -23.43 -20.33 -18.04
CA VAL A 319 -23.01 -20.26 -16.63
C VAL A 319 -24.23 -20.26 -15.69
N VAL A 320 -25.24 -19.44 -15.95
CA VAL A 320 -26.36 -19.24 -15.02
C VAL A 320 -27.41 -20.36 -15.12
N LYS A 321 -27.78 -20.78 -16.34
CA LYS A 321 -28.85 -21.78 -16.54
C LYS A 321 -28.34 -23.23 -16.45
N GLU A 322 -27.13 -23.51 -16.93
CA GLU A 322 -26.59 -24.87 -16.97
C GLU A 322 -25.61 -25.16 -15.83
N GLY A 323 -25.15 -24.14 -15.10
CA GLY A 323 -24.18 -24.29 -14.05
C GLY A 323 -22.79 -24.74 -14.54
N LEU A 324 -22.40 -24.36 -15.77
CA LEU A 324 -21.15 -24.75 -16.40
C LEU A 324 -20.21 -23.54 -16.50
N ARG A 325 -19.07 -23.59 -15.84
CA ARG A 325 -18.03 -22.57 -15.91
C ARG A 325 -17.15 -22.76 -17.16
N ALA A 326 -16.42 -21.69 -17.50
CA ALA A 326 -15.55 -21.64 -18.67
C ALA A 326 -14.55 -22.82 -18.75
N ASP A 327 -14.00 -23.29 -17.62
CA ASP A 327 -13.06 -24.41 -17.53
C ASP A 327 -13.70 -25.71 -17.03
N GLY A 328 -15.00 -25.71 -16.79
CA GLY A 328 -15.79 -26.86 -16.33
C GLY A 328 -15.77 -27.11 -14.83
N ARG A 329 -15.20 -26.17 -14.01
CA ARG A 329 -15.30 -26.23 -12.54
C ARG A 329 -16.73 -26.00 -12.06
N LYS A 330 -16.98 -26.34 -10.78
CA LYS A 330 -18.19 -25.93 -10.05
C LYS A 330 -18.09 -24.45 -9.66
N MET A 331 -19.22 -23.84 -9.29
CA MET A 331 -19.32 -22.42 -8.96
C MET A 331 -18.44 -22.01 -7.78
N ASP A 332 -18.27 -22.88 -6.79
CA ASP A 332 -17.50 -22.67 -5.57
C ASP A 332 -16.09 -23.32 -5.59
N GLU A 333 -15.67 -23.86 -6.74
CA GLU A 333 -14.40 -24.57 -6.89
C GLU A 333 -13.24 -23.63 -7.23
N ILE A 334 -12.10 -23.80 -6.53
CA ILE A 334 -10.85 -23.08 -6.78
C ILE A 334 -10.02 -23.87 -7.79
N ARG A 335 -9.29 -23.16 -8.68
CA ARG A 335 -8.30 -23.78 -9.57
C ARG A 335 -7.22 -24.54 -8.78
N PRO A 336 -6.53 -25.53 -9.38
CA PRO A 336 -5.43 -26.23 -8.73
C PRO A 336 -4.37 -25.26 -8.19
N LEU A 337 -3.90 -25.51 -6.97
CA LEU A 337 -2.93 -24.68 -6.26
C LEU A 337 -1.59 -25.40 -6.15
N SER A 338 -0.51 -24.68 -6.42
CA SER A 338 0.86 -25.09 -6.06
C SER A 338 1.66 -23.92 -5.51
N THR A 339 2.60 -24.24 -4.61
CA THR A 339 3.40 -23.24 -3.91
C THR A 339 4.84 -23.73 -3.77
N ASP A 340 5.80 -22.82 -3.97
CA ASP A 340 7.22 -23.05 -3.74
C ASP A 340 7.84 -21.87 -3.00
N ILE A 341 8.88 -22.14 -2.18
CA ILE A 341 9.68 -21.12 -1.51
C ILE A 341 11.16 -21.33 -1.84
N ASP A 342 11.97 -20.27 -1.67
CA ASP A 342 13.43 -20.31 -1.90
C ASP A 342 13.85 -20.61 -3.35
N LEU A 343 13.01 -20.31 -4.30
CA LEU A 343 13.33 -20.48 -5.71
C LEU A 343 14.59 -19.70 -6.14
N LEU A 344 14.81 -18.54 -5.50
CA LEU A 344 15.93 -17.64 -5.81
C LEU A 344 16.97 -17.66 -4.68
N PRO A 345 18.18 -18.18 -4.92
CA PRO A 345 19.12 -18.53 -3.83
C PRO A 345 19.77 -17.34 -3.12
N ARG A 346 19.77 -16.14 -3.70
CA ARG A 346 20.44 -14.95 -3.14
C ARG A 346 19.51 -13.88 -2.63
N THR A 347 18.20 -14.04 -2.77
CA THR A 347 17.20 -13.10 -2.25
C THR A 347 17.02 -13.30 -0.74
N HIS A 348 16.42 -12.32 -0.06
CA HIS A 348 16.16 -12.43 1.36
C HIS A 348 14.98 -13.36 1.66
N GLY A 349 13.98 -13.40 0.76
CA GLY A 349 12.90 -14.37 0.74
C GLY A 349 12.28 -14.40 -0.65
N SER A 350 11.90 -15.58 -1.14
CA SER A 350 11.17 -15.71 -2.40
C SER A 350 10.12 -16.80 -2.31
N ALA A 351 9.00 -16.59 -2.99
CA ALA A 351 7.92 -17.56 -3.09
C ALA A 351 7.25 -17.50 -4.45
N LEU A 352 6.93 -18.67 -4.98
CA LEU A 352 6.13 -18.86 -6.16
C LEU A 352 4.77 -19.39 -5.76
N PHE A 353 3.71 -18.72 -6.20
CA PHE A 353 2.33 -19.15 -6.01
C PHE A 353 1.66 -19.31 -7.36
N THR A 354 1.11 -20.50 -7.61
CA THR A 354 0.41 -20.83 -8.85
C THR A 354 -1.02 -21.25 -8.55
N ARG A 355 -1.98 -20.69 -9.28
CA ARG A 355 -3.40 -21.03 -9.23
C ARG A 355 -3.92 -21.21 -10.65
N GLY A 356 -4.01 -22.46 -11.09
CA GLY A 356 -4.25 -22.79 -12.49
C GLY A 356 -3.22 -22.13 -13.40
N GLU A 357 -3.66 -21.34 -14.39
CA GLU A 357 -2.83 -20.57 -15.33
C GLU A 357 -2.61 -19.13 -14.81
N THR A 358 -2.45 -18.93 -13.51
CA THR A 358 -2.04 -17.65 -12.91
C THR A 358 -0.89 -17.90 -11.94
N GLN A 359 0.27 -17.29 -12.22
CA GLN A 359 1.49 -17.52 -11.48
C GLN A 359 2.14 -16.21 -11.08
N ALA A 360 2.46 -16.07 -9.78
CA ALA A 360 3.13 -14.92 -9.19
C ALA A 360 4.39 -15.36 -8.46
N LEU A 361 5.53 -14.77 -8.81
CA LEU A 361 6.80 -14.89 -8.10
C LEU A 361 7.02 -13.63 -7.29
N SER A 362 6.98 -13.74 -5.97
CA SER A 362 7.22 -12.61 -5.07
C SER A 362 8.55 -12.72 -4.36
N ILE A 363 9.25 -11.59 -4.27
CA ILE A 363 10.58 -11.47 -3.69
C ILE A 363 10.56 -10.42 -2.60
N THR A 364 10.96 -10.81 -1.39
CA THR A 364 11.13 -9.90 -0.25
C THR A 364 12.57 -9.48 -0.10
N THR A 365 12.78 -8.17 0.08
CA THR A 365 14.07 -7.56 0.42
C THR A 365 13.92 -6.80 1.73
N LEU A 366 14.86 -7.02 2.66
CA LEU A 366 14.95 -6.33 3.93
C LEU A 366 16.09 -5.31 3.85
N GLY A 367 15.84 -4.09 4.27
CA GLY A 367 16.80 -3.00 4.32
C GLY A 367 16.84 -2.32 5.68
N ALA A 368 17.77 -1.43 5.91
CA ALA A 368 17.82 -0.58 7.10
C ALA A 368 16.62 0.39 7.12
N LEU A 369 16.26 0.92 8.29
CA LEU A 369 15.10 1.82 8.43
C LEU A 369 15.20 3.05 7.52
N ASN A 370 16.38 3.64 7.39
CA ASN A 370 16.61 4.81 6.54
C ASN A 370 16.49 4.54 5.03
N GLU A 371 16.25 3.30 4.61
CA GLU A 371 15.96 2.94 3.22
C GLU A 371 14.45 3.00 2.90
N HIS A 372 13.63 3.52 3.81
CA HIS A 372 12.20 3.76 3.58
C HIS A 372 11.97 4.69 2.38
N GLN A 373 10.81 4.55 1.76
CA GLN A 373 10.41 5.47 0.70
C GLN A 373 10.01 6.82 1.29
N ILE A 374 10.62 7.90 0.80
CA ILE A 374 10.22 9.27 1.14
C ILE A 374 8.96 9.62 0.35
N LEU A 375 7.93 10.10 1.03
CA LEU A 375 6.67 10.55 0.45
C LEU A 375 6.64 12.09 0.40
N ASP A 376 6.61 12.65 -0.80
CA ASP A 376 6.46 14.10 -1.03
C ASP A 376 5.06 14.36 -1.61
N GLY A 377 4.05 14.23 -0.76
CA GLY A 377 2.64 14.32 -1.11
C GLY A 377 1.84 15.32 -0.26
N LEU A 378 0.50 15.22 -0.36
CA LEU A 378 -0.44 16.08 0.36
C LEU A 378 -0.72 15.58 1.78
N SER A 379 -0.50 14.30 2.05
CA SER A 379 -0.72 13.70 3.38
C SER A 379 0.32 14.13 4.40
N MET A 380 0.03 13.84 5.68
CA MET A 380 0.97 14.03 6.78
C MET A 380 2.05 12.94 6.81
N GLU A 381 1.80 11.78 6.19
CA GLU A 381 2.79 10.73 6.05
C GLU A 381 3.92 11.20 5.13
N ASP A 382 5.15 11.13 5.61
CA ASP A 382 6.35 11.53 4.88
C ASP A 382 7.26 10.34 4.51
N GLN A 383 6.95 9.14 5.01
CA GLN A 383 7.73 7.93 4.79
C GLN A 383 6.85 6.68 4.70
N LYS A 384 7.34 5.68 3.96
CA LYS A 384 6.70 4.37 3.83
C LYS A 384 7.75 3.28 4.07
N ARG A 385 7.60 2.50 5.13
CA ARG A 385 8.51 1.43 5.55
C ARG A 385 8.21 0.09 4.85
N PHE A 386 6.94 -0.20 4.56
CA PHE A 386 6.52 -1.38 3.82
C PHE A 386 6.06 -1.00 2.43
N MET A 387 6.59 -1.67 1.40
CA MET A 387 6.28 -1.41 0.00
C MET A 387 5.97 -2.73 -0.72
N LEU A 388 4.94 -2.73 -1.57
CA LEU A 388 4.67 -3.82 -2.50
C LEU A 388 4.58 -3.30 -3.92
N HIS A 389 5.52 -3.71 -4.78
CA HIS A 389 5.55 -3.37 -6.20
C HIS A 389 5.10 -4.57 -7.04
N TYR A 390 4.24 -4.31 -8.01
CA TYR A 390 3.63 -5.30 -8.87
C TYR A 390 4.03 -5.04 -10.33
N ASN A 391 4.55 -6.07 -10.99
CA ASN A 391 4.97 -6.02 -12.38
C ASN A 391 4.16 -7.03 -13.21
N PHE A 392 3.61 -6.55 -14.33
CA PHE A 392 2.82 -7.36 -15.26
C PHE A 392 3.40 -7.28 -16.67
N PRO A 393 4.42 -8.07 -16.99
CA PRO A 393 5.02 -8.10 -18.33
C PRO A 393 4.07 -8.76 -19.33
N GLN A 394 4.11 -8.32 -20.59
CA GLN A 394 3.19 -8.78 -21.65
C GLN A 394 3.27 -10.29 -21.91
N PHE A 395 4.42 -10.90 -21.71
CA PHE A 395 4.57 -12.35 -21.87
C PHE A 395 3.68 -13.16 -20.91
N SER A 396 3.24 -12.57 -19.79
CA SER A 396 2.35 -13.24 -18.82
C SER A 396 0.97 -13.60 -19.39
N VAL A 397 0.58 -12.95 -20.48
CA VAL A 397 -0.64 -13.26 -21.26
C VAL A 397 -0.34 -13.75 -22.67
N GLY A 398 0.95 -13.99 -23.00
CA GLY A 398 1.37 -14.48 -24.31
C GLY A 398 1.39 -13.41 -25.40
N GLU A 399 1.42 -12.14 -25.04
CA GLU A 399 1.39 -11.02 -25.97
C GLU A 399 2.74 -10.32 -26.06
N THR A 400 2.92 -9.55 -27.14
CA THR A 400 3.97 -8.54 -27.27
C THR A 400 3.39 -7.18 -26.98
N GLY A 401 4.21 -6.24 -26.47
CA GLY A 401 3.72 -4.91 -26.17
C GLY A 401 4.83 -3.94 -25.78
N ARG A 402 4.44 -2.70 -25.50
CA ARG A 402 5.37 -1.66 -25.11
C ARG A 402 5.90 -1.92 -23.70
N TYR A 403 7.21 -2.01 -23.57
CA TYR A 403 7.88 -2.03 -22.27
C TYR A 403 8.10 -0.61 -21.76
N GLY A 404 7.75 -0.36 -20.50
CA GLY A 404 7.86 0.98 -19.90
C GLY A 404 7.64 0.98 -18.39
N ALA A 405 7.41 2.15 -17.83
CA ALA A 405 7.04 2.29 -16.42
C ALA A 405 5.67 1.65 -16.11
N PRO A 406 5.44 1.20 -14.87
CA PRO A 406 4.16 0.64 -14.45
C PRO A 406 2.98 1.55 -14.82
N GLY A 407 1.94 0.95 -15.39
CA GLY A 407 0.70 1.65 -15.72
C GLY A 407 -0.23 1.79 -14.51
N ARG A 408 -1.35 2.51 -14.70
CA ARG A 408 -2.35 2.72 -13.62
C ARG A 408 -2.90 1.40 -13.04
N ARG A 409 -3.02 0.35 -13.86
CA ARG A 409 -3.52 -0.97 -13.42
C ARG A 409 -2.50 -1.64 -12.51
N GLU A 410 -1.22 -1.61 -12.86
CA GLU A 410 -0.13 -2.22 -12.08
C GLU A 410 0.02 -1.51 -10.73
N ILE A 411 -0.03 -0.18 -10.71
CA ILE A 411 -0.03 0.62 -9.46
C ILE A 411 -1.22 0.22 -8.58
N GLY A 412 -2.42 0.10 -9.13
CA GLY A 412 -3.60 -0.30 -8.36
C GLY A 412 -3.53 -1.72 -7.80
N HIS A 413 -2.96 -2.68 -8.55
CA HIS A 413 -2.76 -4.06 -8.08
C HIS A 413 -1.70 -4.13 -6.98
N GLY A 414 -0.60 -3.38 -7.12
CA GLY A 414 0.42 -3.25 -6.08
C GLY A 414 -0.15 -2.69 -4.78
N ALA A 415 -0.88 -1.58 -4.87
CA ALA A 415 -1.51 -0.94 -3.72
C ALA A 415 -2.51 -1.85 -2.98
N LEU A 416 -3.29 -2.67 -3.71
CA LEU A 416 -4.16 -3.66 -3.08
C LEU A 416 -3.38 -4.71 -2.31
N GLY A 417 -2.29 -5.23 -2.88
CA GLY A 417 -1.40 -6.19 -2.22
C GLY A 417 -0.71 -5.58 -0.99
N GLU A 418 -0.26 -4.33 -1.10
CA GLU A 418 0.34 -3.58 0.00
C GLU A 418 -0.66 -3.38 1.15
N LYS A 419 -1.88 -2.91 0.87
CA LYS A 419 -2.95 -2.77 1.87
C LYS A 419 -3.27 -4.10 2.57
N ALA A 420 -3.32 -5.20 1.81
CA ALA A 420 -3.65 -6.51 2.36
C ALA A 420 -2.57 -7.04 3.32
N LEU A 421 -1.30 -6.83 3.01
CA LEU A 421 -0.18 -7.37 3.78
C LEU A 421 0.27 -6.41 4.90
N SER A 422 0.14 -5.09 4.74
CA SER A 422 0.52 -4.11 5.76
C SER A 422 -0.14 -4.35 7.11
N GLN A 423 -1.35 -4.91 7.13
CA GLN A 423 -2.11 -5.18 8.34
C GLN A 423 -1.51 -6.27 9.24
N VAL A 424 -0.64 -7.10 8.67
CA VAL A 424 0.03 -8.19 9.38
C VAL A 424 1.53 -7.97 9.55
N ILE A 425 2.08 -6.91 8.99
CA ILE A 425 3.49 -6.54 9.19
C ILE A 425 3.70 -6.16 10.67
N PRO A 426 4.80 -6.59 11.30
CA PRO A 426 5.15 -6.21 12.67
C PRO A 426 5.44 -4.70 12.77
N SER A 427 5.32 -4.14 13.96
CA SER A 427 5.69 -2.74 14.23
C SER A 427 7.18 -2.52 13.99
N GLU A 428 7.58 -1.26 13.97
CA GLU A 428 9.00 -0.90 13.80
C GLU A 428 9.83 -1.34 15.01
N GLU A 429 9.27 -1.25 16.21
CA GLU A 429 9.92 -1.68 17.44
C GLU A 429 10.13 -3.20 17.48
N GLU A 430 9.18 -3.98 16.90
CA GLU A 430 9.28 -5.44 16.87
C GLU A 430 10.22 -5.94 15.78
N PHE A 431 10.25 -5.24 14.63
CA PHE A 431 11.04 -5.64 13.47
C PHE A 431 11.53 -4.41 12.70
N PRO A 432 12.64 -3.75 13.13
CA PRO A 432 13.11 -2.47 12.60
C PRO A 432 13.83 -2.59 11.24
N TYR A 433 13.11 -3.06 10.23
CA TYR A 433 13.55 -3.13 8.84
C TYR A 433 12.60 -2.37 7.93
N THR A 434 13.14 -1.73 6.92
CA THR A 434 12.39 -1.39 5.71
C THR A 434 12.17 -2.67 4.92
N ILE A 435 10.93 -2.92 4.50
CA ILE A 435 10.52 -4.15 3.84
C ILE A 435 9.99 -3.82 2.44
N ARG A 436 10.60 -4.40 1.41
CA ARG A 436 10.13 -4.27 0.03
C ARG A 436 9.79 -5.64 -0.53
N VAL A 437 8.55 -5.81 -1.00
CA VAL A 437 8.09 -6.97 -1.76
C VAL A 437 7.96 -6.56 -3.23
N VAL A 438 8.49 -7.36 -4.13
CA VAL A 438 8.27 -7.22 -5.57
C VAL A 438 7.57 -8.47 -6.06
N SER A 439 6.43 -8.32 -6.73
CA SER A 439 5.67 -9.42 -7.31
C SER A 439 5.75 -9.37 -8.82
N GLU A 440 6.40 -10.37 -9.40
CA GLU A 440 6.53 -10.59 -10.84
C GLU A 440 5.45 -11.57 -11.31
N ILE A 441 4.59 -11.15 -12.22
CA ILE A 441 3.57 -12.02 -12.79
C ILE A 441 4.15 -12.77 -13.97
N LEU A 442 4.26 -14.09 -13.84
CA LEU A 442 4.86 -14.95 -14.86
C LEU A 442 3.81 -15.49 -15.82
N GLU A 443 2.58 -15.72 -15.34
CA GLU A 443 1.43 -16.17 -16.13
C GLU A 443 0.13 -15.60 -15.55
N SER A 444 -0.85 -15.28 -16.41
CA SER A 444 -2.13 -14.74 -15.96
C SER A 444 -3.33 -15.25 -16.74
N ASN A 445 -4.31 -15.77 -16.01
CA ASN A 445 -5.67 -16.04 -16.45
C ASN A 445 -6.67 -15.54 -15.38
N GLY A 446 -6.59 -14.25 -15.07
CA GLY A 446 -7.45 -13.58 -14.09
C GLY A 446 -6.91 -13.62 -12.66
N SER A 447 -7.17 -12.54 -11.93
CA SER A 447 -6.86 -12.34 -10.51
C SER A 447 -5.40 -12.53 -10.08
N SER A 448 -4.48 -12.00 -10.88
CA SER A 448 -3.03 -12.01 -10.58
C SER A 448 -2.66 -11.23 -9.32
N SER A 449 -3.41 -10.17 -8.98
CA SER A 449 -3.20 -9.41 -7.72
C SER A 449 -3.41 -10.26 -6.47
N GLN A 450 -4.40 -11.19 -6.49
CA GLN A 450 -4.64 -12.10 -5.37
C GLN A 450 -3.56 -13.18 -5.27
N ALA A 451 -3.03 -13.65 -6.40
CA ALA A 451 -1.85 -14.51 -6.42
C ALA A 451 -0.62 -13.79 -5.84
N SER A 452 -0.46 -12.49 -6.15
CA SER A 452 0.61 -11.65 -5.58
C SER A 452 0.53 -11.51 -4.07
N ILE A 453 -0.67 -11.41 -3.51
CA ILE A 453 -0.88 -11.36 -2.05
C ILE A 453 -0.42 -12.69 -1.41
N CYS A 454 -0.82 -13.83 -1.98
CA CYS A 454 -0.43 -15.14 -1.48
C CYS A 454 1.09 -15.35 -1.57
N ALA A 455 1.69 -15.10 -2.74
CA ALA A 455 3.13 -15.20 -2.95
C ALA A 455 3.92 -14.21 -2.07
N GLY A 456 3.43 -12.96 -1.96
CA GLY A 456 4.02 -11.92 -1.12
C GLY A 456 4.02 -12.32 0.35
N CYS A 457 2.91 -12.83 0.87
CA CYS A 457 2.80 -13.36 2.22
C CYS A 457 3.83 -14.48 2.48
N MET A 458 3.91 -15.46 1.58
CA MET A 458 4.88 -16.56 1.72
C MET A 458 6.33 -16.07 1.61
N SER A 459 6.62 -15.10 0.74
CA SER A 459 7.97 -14.52 0.62
C SER A 459 8.40 -13.76 1.86
N LEU A 460 7.48 -13.05 2.53
CA LEU A 460 7.71 -12.40 3.82
C LEU A 460 8.03 -13.43 4.90
N MET A 461 7.25 -14.51 4.99
CA MET A 461 7.49 -15.60 5.94
C MET A 461 8.84 -16.29 5.68
N ALA A 462 9.20 -16.52 4.40
CA ALA A 462 10.47 -17.11 4.01
C ALA A 462 11.67 -16.16 4.30
N ALA A 463 11.45 -14.85 4.28
CA ALA A 463 12.44 -13.84 4.66
C ALA A 463 12.68 -13.76 6.17
N GLY A 464 11.83 -14.37 6.99
CA GLY A 464 11.90 -14.28 8.45
C GLY A 464 11.18 -13.04 9.02
N VAL A 465 10.29 -12.40 8.27
CA VAL A 465 9.43 -11.33 8.79
C VAL A 465 8.38 -11.94 9.71
N PRO A 466 8.30 -11.57 10.99
CA PRO A 466 7.37 -12.16 11.95
C PRO A 466 5.96 -11.57 11.79
N ILE A 467 5.32 -11.85 10.63
CA ILE A 467 3.95 -11.40 10.36
C ILE A 467 2.97 -11.97 11.39
N LYS A 468 1.94 -11.18 11.73
CA LYS A 468 0.94 -11.54 12.76
C LYS A 468 0.14 -12.79 12.42
N ALA A 469 -0.19 -12.97 11.13
CA ALA A 469 -0.87 -14.16 10.60
C ALA A 469 -0.68 -14.24 9.08
N PRO A 470 -0.73 -15.44 8.47
CA PRO A 470 -0.72 -15.58 7.02
C PRO A 470 -1.96 -14.98 6.37
N VAL A 471 -1.76 -14.35 5.21
CA VAL A 471 -2.80 -13.70 4.40
C VAL A 471 -2.94 -14.43 3.06
N ALA A 472 -4.16 -14.76 2.70
CA ALA A 472 -4.50 -15.25 1.36
C ALA A 472 -5.53 -14.35 0.69
N GLY A 473 -5.49 -14.30 -0.63
CA GLY A 473 -6.40 -13.51 -1.46
C GLY A 473 -7.16 -14.36 -2.48
N ILE A 474 -8.40 -14.01 -2.73
CA ILE A 474 -9.29 -14.63 -3.72
C ILE A 474 -10.11 -13.58 -4.45
N ALA A 475 -10.50 -13.86 -5.69
CA ALA A 475 -11.45 -13.05 -6.45
C ALA A 475 -12.74 -13.82 -6.69
N MET A 476 -13.84 -13.17 -6.35
CA MET A 476 -15.19 -13.62 -6.59
C MET A 476 -15.78 -12.89 -7.79
N GLY A 477 -16.67 -13.53 -8.52
CA GLY A 477 -17.40 -12.92 -9.61
C GLY A 477 -18.89 -13.04 -9.43
N LEU A 478 -19.61 -12.22 -10.18
CA LEU A 478 -21.06 -12.27 -10.31
C LEU A 478 -21.41 -12.33 -11.80
N ILE A 479 -22.29 -13.24 -12.17
CA ILE A 479 -22.90 -13.27 -13.49
C ILE A 479 -24.39 -13.27 -13.30
N THR A 480 -25.05 -12.28 -13.90
CA THR A 480 -26.51 -12.19 -13.97
C THR A 480 -26.98 -12.58 -15.36
N HIS A 481 -28.13 -13.22 -15.47
CA HIS A 481 -28.77 -13.51 -16.74
C HIS A 481 -30.30 -13.56 -16.53
N GLU A 482 -31.03 -12.68 -17.21
CA GLU A 482 -32.45 -12.44 -16.94
C GLU A 482 -32.66 -12.07 -15.45
N ASP A 483 -33.55 -12.76 -14.73
CA ASP A 483 -33.84 -12.53 -13.30
C ASP A 483 -32.99 -13.41 -12.34
N GLN A 484 -32.02 -14.13 -12.88
CA GLN A 484 -31.16 -15.06 -12.11
C GLN A 484 -29.73 -14.53 -12.00
N TYR A 485 -29.04 -14.93 -10.94
CA TYR A 485 -27.62 -14.65 -10.77
C TYR A 485 -26.87 -15.87 -10.22
N THR A 486 -25.57 -15.84 -10.40
CA THR A 486 -24.66 -16.83 -9.81
C THR A 486 -23.39 -16.16 -9.36
N ILE A 487 -22.88 -16.57 -8.18
CA ILE A 487 -21.60 -16.12 -7.64
C ILE A 487 -20.53 -17.17 -7.97
N LEU A 488 -19.41 -16.72 -8.51
CA LEU A 488 -18.29 -17.57 -8.91
C LEU A 488 -17.13 -17.36 -7.94
N THR A 489 -16.60 -18.46 -7.42
CA THR A 489 -15.36 -18.45 -6.64
C THR A 489 -14.15 -18.62 -7.56
N ASP A 490 -13.09 -17.83 -7.37
CA ASP A 490 -11.86 -17.85 -8.17
C ASP A 490 -12.13 -17.65 -9.67
N ILE A 491 -12.52 -16.43 -10.03
CA ILE A 491 -12.79 -16.07 -11.43
C ILE A 491 -11.52 -16.09 -12.27
N GLN A 492 -11.68 -16.55 -13.52
CA GLN A 492 -10.67 -16.45 -14.56
C GLN A 492 -10.94 -15.31 -15.53
N GLY A 493 -10.01 -15.06 -16.48
CA GLY A 493 -10.05 -13.91 -17.38
C GLY A 493 -11.37 -13.73 -18.14
N MET A 494 -11.95 -14.81 -18.70
CA MET A 494 -13.23 -14.75 -19.42
C MET A 494 -14.39 -14.41 -18.47
N GLU A 495 -14.39 -14.97 -17.26
CA GLU A 495 -15.41 -14.72 -16.24
C GLU A 495 -15.33 -13.32 -15.66
N ASP A 496 -14.12 -12.74 -15.55
CA ASP A 496 -13.92 -11.33 -15.25
C ASP A 496 -14.42 -10.44 -16.39
N HIS A 497 -14.04 -10.76 -17.64
CA HIS A 497 -14.39 -9.93 -18.80
C HIS A 497 -15.90 -9.90 -19.07
N LEU A 498 -16.56 -11.05 -19.07
CA LEU A 498 -17.98 -11.22 -19.39
C LEU A 498 -18.91 -11.19 -18.15
N GLY A 499 -18.36 -11.08 -16.95
CA GLY A 499 -19.10 -11.00 -15.70
C GLY A 499 -19.49 -9.56 -15.30
N ASP A 500 -20.28 -9.45 -14.24
CA ASP A 500 -20.85 -8.20 -13.73
C ASP A 500 -20.08 -7.61 -12.56
N MET A 501 -19.32 -8.43 -11.84
CA MET A 501 -18.57 -8.03 -10.65
C MET A 501 -17.20 -8.72 -10.62
N ASP A 502 -16.18 -7.98 -10.24
CA ASP A 502 -14.87 -8.46 -9.78
C ASP A 502 -14.71 -8.05 -8.31
N PHE A 503 -14.81 -9.01 -7.41
CA PHE A 503 -14.80 -8.79 -5.98
C PHE A 503 -13.63 -9.52 -5.34
N LYS A 504 -12.60 -8.75 -5.00
CA LYS A 504 -11.34 -9.23 -4.45
C LYS A 504 -11.36 -9.13 -2.93
N VAL A 505 -11.11 -10.25 -2.26
CA VAL A 505 -11.10 -10.36 -0.80
C VAL A 505 -9.78 -10.97 -0.36
N ALA A 506 -9.03 -10.25 0.46
CA ALA A 506 -7.83 -10.77 1.11
C ALA A 506 -8.00 -10.77 2.63
N GLY A 507 -7.41 -11.73 3.31
CA GLY A 507 -7.46 -11.80 4.76
C GLY A 507 -6.75 -13.02 5.35
N THR A 508 -6.74 -13.05 6.68
CA THR A 508 -6.22 -14.13 7.50
C THR A 508 -7.31 -15.14 7.84
N GLU A 509 -7.02 -16.10 8.68
CA GLU A 509 -8.05 -16.98 9.26
C GLU A 509 -9.03 -16.23 10.20
N TYR A 510 -8.63 -15.07 10.73
CA TYR A 510 -9.43 -14.31 11.69
C TYR A 510 -10.38 -13.30 11.02
N GLY A 511 -10.00 -12.73 9.87
CA GLY A 511 -10.80 -11.73 9.19
C GLY A 511 -10.13 -11.12 7.97
N ILE A 512 -10.82 -10.15 7.38
CA ILE A 512 -10.44 -9.44 6.16
C ILE A 512 -9.32 -8.44 6.47
N THR A 513 -8.30 -8.39 5.60
CA THR A 513 -7.23 -7.39 5.63
C THR A 513 -7.33 -6.37 4.50
N ALA A 514 -7.87 -6.76 3.36
CA ALA A 514 -8.19 -5.84 2.26
C ALA A 514 -9.36 -6.36 1.42
N LEU A 515 -10.08 -5.42 0.83
CA LEU A 515 -11.22 -5.69 -0.02
C LEU A 515 -11.26 -4.68 -1.16
N GLN A 516 -11.52 -5.15 -2.37
CA GLN A 516 -11.74 -4.30 -3.54
C GLN A 516 -12.86 -4.87 -4.38
N MET A 517 -13.79 -4.01 -4.79
CA MET A 517 -14.91 -4.41 -5.67
C MET A 517 -15.02 -3.43 -6.83
N ASP A 518 -15.14 -4.01 -8.01
CA ASP A 518 -15.51 -3.34 -9.26
C ASP A 518 -16.74 -3.98 -9.83
N ILE A 519 -17.72 -3.19 -10.24
CA ILE A 519 -18.92 -3.70 -10.90
C ILE A 519 -19.11 -3.03 -12.27
N LYS A 520 -19.78 -3.76 -13.17
CA LYS A 520 -20.08 -3.31 -14.54
C LYS A 520 -21.59 -3.06 -14.74
N ILE A 521 -22.39 -3.32 -13.73
CA ILE A 521 -23.83 -3.07 -13.66
C ILE A 521 -24.13 -1.91 -12.72
N SER A 522 -25.39 -1.49 -12.66
CA SER A 522 -25.82 -0.34 -11.84
C SER A 522 -25.66 -0.50 -10.34
N GLY A 523 -25.44 -1.73 -9.85
CA GLY A 523 -25.18 -2.03 -8.45
C GLY A 523 -25.57 -3.45 -8.04
N ILE A 524 -25.24 -3.82 -6.80
CA ILE A 524 -25.52 -5.13 -6.22
C ILE A 524 -26.25 -4.98 -4.88
N THR A 525 -27.02 -6.01 -4.53
CA THR A 525 -27.80 -6.04 -3.28
C THR A 525 -26.97 -6.50 -2.09
N GLU A 526 -27.43 -6.19 -0.88
CA GLU A 526 -26.84 -6.66 0.37
C GLU A 526 -26.76 -8.20 0.43
N ALA A 527 -27.79 -8.90 -0.10
CA ALA A 527 -27.81 -10.37 -0.13
C ALA A 527 -26.68 -10.95 -0.98
N ILE A 528 -26.40 -10.36 -2.15
CA ILE A 528 -25.30 -10.77 -3.04
C ILE A 528 -23.96 -10.51 -2.36
N LEU A 529 -23.78 -9.35 -1.72
CA LEU A 529 -22.55 -9.03 -0.97
C LEU A 529 -22.29 -10.03 0.15
N LYS A 530 -23.33 -10.37 0.92
CA LYS A 530 -23.23 -11.34 2.01
C LYS A 530 -22.80 -12.72 1.50
N GLU A 531 -23.46 -13.21 0.46
CA GLU A 531 -23.16 -14.52 -0.15
C GLU A 531 -21.73 -14.54 -0.71
N ALA A 532 -21.31 -13.47 -1.41
CA ALA A 532 -19.95 -13.37 -1.94
C ALA A 532 -18.87 -13.36 -0.86
N LEU A 533 -19.10 -12.66 0.26
CA LEU A 533 -18.19 -12.64 1.41
C LEU A 533 -18.09 -14.01 2.08
N GLU A 534 -19.22 -14.73 2.27
CA GLU A 534 -19.23 -16.07 2.84
C GLU A 534 -18.50 -17.09 1.96
N GLN A 535 -18.69 -17.04 0.64
CA GLN A 535 -17.97 -17.89 -0.31
C GLN A 535 -16.47 -17.55 -0.34
N ALA A 536 -16.12 -16.25 -0.34
CA ALA A 536 -14.73 -15.78 -0.28
C ALA A 536 -14.01 -16.28 0.98
N LYS A 537 -14.67 -16.26 2.15
CA LYS A 537 -14.14 -16.81 3.39
C LYS A 537 -13.76 -18.28 3.28
N LYS A 538 -14.68 -19.11 2.72
CA LYS A 538 -14.43 -20.54 2.50
C LYS A 538 -13.22 -20.79 1.59
N ALA A 539 -13.16 -20.06 0.49
CA ALA A 539 -12.07 -20.13 -0.48
C ALA A 539 -10.73 -19.70 0.12
N ARG A 540 -10.72 -18.59 0.87
CA ARG A 540 -9.53 -18.07 1.57
C ARG A 540 -8.97 -19.10 2.54
N MET A 541 -9.81 -19.79 3.31
CA MET A 541 -9.36 -20.84 4.23
C MET A 541 -8.71 -21.99 3.50
N GLN A 542 -9.24 -22.44 2.35
CA GLN A 542 -8.65 -23.51 1.55
C GLN A 542 -7.26 -23.10 1.00
N ILE A 543 -7.10 -21.84 0.57
CA ILE A 543 -5.81 -21.32 0.08
C ILE A 543 -4.80 -21.26 1.23
N LEU A 544 -5.19 -20.75 2.40
CA LEU A 544 -4.35 -20.70 3.59
C LEU A 544 -3.87 -22.10 4.02
N ASP A 545 -4.71 -23.11 3.91
CA ASP A 545 -4.34 -24.50 4.22
C ASP A 545 -3.24 -25.03 3.29
N VAL A 546 -3.28 -24.65 1.99
CA VAL A 546 -2.22 -25.01 1.04
C VAL A 546 -0.93 -24.26 1.33
N MET A 547 -1.00 -22.95 1.59
CA MET A 547 0.15 -22.12 1.94
C MET A 547 0.83 -22.63 3.22
N LYS A 548 0.04 -22.98 4.26
CA LYS A 548 0.53 -23.51 5.54
C LYS A 548 1.24 -24.87 5.40
N LYS A 549 0.94 -25.68 4.38
CA LYS A 549 1.69 -26.92 4.10
C LYS A 549 3.11 -26.65 3.61
N GLN A 550 3.32 -25.57 2.86
CA GLN A 550 4.64 -25.16 2.37
C GLN A 550 5.45 -24.41 3.43
N ILE A 551 4.83 -23.43 4.09
CA ILE A 551 5.42 -22.67 5.18
C ILE A 551 4.36 -22.36 6.24
N LYS A 552 4.50 -22.98 7.41
CA LYS A 552 3.50 -22.88 8.47
C LYS A 552 3.64 -21.62 9.30
N GLU A 553 4.88 -21.23 9.60
CA GLU A 553 5.24 -20.09 10.44
C GLU A 553 6.39 -19.32 9.79
N PRO A 554 6.52 -18.00 10.03
CA PRO A 554 7.68 -17.25 9.61
C PRO A 554 8.98 -17.90 10.12
N ARG A 555 10.03 -17.83 9.33
CA ARG A 555 11.36 -18.28 9.76
C ARG A 555 11.81 -17.47 10.96
N LYS A 556 12.49 -18.13 11.90
CA LYS A 556 12.99 -17.50 13.14
C LYS A 556 14.14 -16.53 12.88
N GLU A 557 14.91 -16.78 11.82
CA GLU A 557 16.05 -15.98 11.44
C GLU A 557 15.86 -15.42 10.04
N VAL A 558 16.32 -14.21 9.81
CA VAL A 558 16.39 -13.63 8.48
C VAL A 558 17.40 -14.37 7.60
N SER A 559 17.24 -14.26 6.28
CA SER A 559 18.19 -14.86 5.32
C SER A 559 19.64 -14.49 5.64
N LYS A 560 20.56 -15.41 5.39
CA LYS A 560 22.00 -15.13 5.52
C LYS A 560 22.50 -13.98 4.63
N TYR A 561 21.74 -13.61 3.63
CA TYR A 561 22.04 -12.48 2.73
C TYR A 561 21.36 -11.18 3.16
N ALA A 562 20.36 -11.27 4.05
CA ALA A 562 19.74 -10.09 4.63
C ALA A 562 20.68 -9.43 5.65
N PRO A 563 20.64 -8.12 5.81
CA PRO A 563 21.37 -7.47 6.87
C PRO A 563 20.87 -8.00 8.23
N LYS A 564 21.80 -8.52 9.05
CA LYS A 564 21.52 -8.81 10.46
C LYS A 564 21.48 -7.49 11.21
N MET A 565 20.77 -7.47 12.31
CA MET A 565 20.55 -6.27 13.10
C MET A 565 20.93 -6.54 14.56
N GLU A 566 21.49 -5.52 15.20
CA GLU A 566 21.67 -5.47 16.65
C GLU A 566 21.23 -4.11 17.17
N THR A 567 20.42 -4.12 18.23
CA THR A 567 19.90 -2.90 18.85
C THR A 567 20.33 -2.83 20.32
N PHE A 568 20.76 -1.66 20.76
CA PHE A 568 21.07 -1.39 22.16
C PHE A 568 20.84 0.10 22.49
N MET A 569 20.73 0.40 23.80
CA MET A 569 20.49 1.76 24.27
C MET A 569 21.78 2.40 24.77
N ILE A 570 21.95 3.67 24.44
CA ILE A 570 23.01 4.54 24.99
C ILE A 570 22.35 5.73 25.70
N ASN A 571 23.11 6.44 26.52
CA ASN A 571 22.64 7.69 27.09
C ASN A 571 22.40 8.71 25.96
N PRO A 572 21.18 9.28 25.81
CA PRO A 572 20.86 10.25 24.75
C PRO A 572 21.82 11.45 24.71
N LEU A 573 22.36 11.86 25.85
CA LEU A 573 23.34 12.95 25.93
C LEU A 573 24.69 12.61 25.23
N LYS A 574 24.96 11.32 25.02
CA LYS A 574 26.18 10.80 24.37
C LYS A 574 26.05 10.63 22.86
N ILE A 575 24.87 10.78 22.29
CA ILE A 575 24.64 10.69 20.83
C ILE A 575 25.60 11.63 20.08
N LYS A 576 25.76 12.85 20.57
CA LYS A 576 26.67 13.85 19.98
C LYS A 576 28.15 13.40 19.97
N ASP A 577 28.57 12.64 20.98
CA ASP A 577 29.93 12.13 21.08
C ASP A 577 30.16 11.00 20.05
N VAL A 578 29.12 10.15 19.82
CA VAL A 578 29.15 9.08 18.82
C VAL A 578 29.14 9.65 17.41
N ILE A 579 28.32 10.66 17.14
CA ILE A 579 28.25 11.31 15.82
C ILE A 579 29.56 12.06 15.55
N GLY A 580 30.07 12.81 16.54
CA GLY A 580 31.24 13.67 16.40
C GLY A 580 30.96 14.94 15.60
N LYS A 581 31.95 15.81 15.51
CA LYS A 581 31.85 17.07 14.78
C LYS A 581 31.67 16.83 13.28
N GLY A 582 30.51 17.24 12.74
CA GLY A 582 30.21 17.03 11.31
C GLY A 582 30.12 15.56 10.89
N GLY A 583 29.91 14.63 11.84
CA GLY A 583 29.80 13.19 11.54
C GLY A 583 31.14 12.44 11.46
N GLU A 584 32.27 13.09 11.83
CA GLU A 584 33.60 12.49 11.70
C GLU A 584 33.78 11.20 12.51
N THR A 585 33.27 11.15 13.76
CA THR A 585 33.42 9.99 14.64
C THR A 585 32.68 8.78 14.11
N ILE A 586 31.39 8.95 13.75
CA ILE A 586 30.57 7.85 13.23
C ILE A 586 31.09 7.36 11.86
N THR A 587 31.54 8.28 11.00
CA THR A 587 32.19 7.94 9.72
C THR A 587 33.39 7.05 9.92
N LYS A 588 34.26 7.43 10.91
CA LYS A 588 35.44 6.64 11.25
C LYS A 588 35.07 5.26 11.79
N ILE A 589 34.09 5.17 12.70
CA ILE A 589 33.60 3.89 13.23
C ILE A 589 33.16 2.98 12.10
N ILE A 590 32.32 3.48 11.19
CA ILE A 590 31.78 2.73 10.04
C ILE A 590 32.92 2.21 9.15
N CYS A 591 33.85 3.08 8.79
CA CYS A 591 34.99 2.74 7.92
C CYS A 591 35.95 1.73 8.58
N ASP A 592 36.32 1.94 9.84
CA ASP A 592 37.28 1.09 10.56
C ASP A 592 36.67 -0.29 10.91
N ALA A 593 35.36 -0.34 11.26
CA ALA A 593 34.67 -1.60 11.54
C ALA A 593 34.55 -2.47 10.29
N SER A 594 34.15 -1.87 9.18
CA SER A 594 33.91 -2.57 7.91
C SER A 594 35.16 -2.73 7.04
N ASN A 595 36.30 -2.13 7.43
CA ASN A 595 37.53 -2.08 6.64
C ASN A 595 37.31 -1.51 5.22
N VAL A 596 36.54 -0.42 5.12
CA VAL A 596 36.24 0.31 3.89
C VAL A 596 36.80 1.73 3.94
N LYS A 597 36.98 2.38 2.78
CA LYS A 597 37.53 3.74 2.71
C LYS A 597 36.43 4.82 2.82
N GLU A 598 35.21 4.49 2.48
CA GLU A 598 34.08 5.43 2.41
C GLU A 598 32.81 4.78 2.91
N VAL A 599 31.96 5.55 3.58
CA VAL A 599 30.64 5.10 4.10
C VAL A 599 29.64 4.73 3.00
N THR A 600 29.85 5.22 1.79
CA THR A 600 29.04 4.89 0.60
C THR A 600 29.34 3.50 0.01
N ASN A 601 30.35 2.81 0.52
CA ASN A 601 30.69 1.46 0.08
C ASN A 601 29.55 0.48 0.43
N ILE A 602 29.19 -0.39 -0.49
CA ILE A 602 28.10 -1.38 -0.31
C ILE A 602 28.35 -2.36 0.86
N ASN A 603 29.62 -2.54 1.24
CA ASN A 603 30.02 -3.39 2.36
C ASN A 603 30.21 -2.59 3.67
N ALA A 604 29.84 -1.31 3.71
CA ALA A 604 29.90 -0.52 4.92
C ALA A 604 28.76 -0.91 5.88
N VAL A 605 29.08 -1.03 7.18
CA VAL A 605 28.06 -1.22 8.22
C VAL A 605 27.15 0.02 8.26
N LYS A 606 25.87 -0.19 8.41
CA LYS A 606 24.90 0.89 8.62
C LYS A 606 24.63 1.05 10.10
N VAL A 607 24.66 2.28 10.58
CA VAL A 607 24.42 2.64 11.98
C VAL A 607 23.38 3.75 12.03
N GLU A 608 22.31 3.53 12.75
CA GLU A 608 21.25 4.49 13.02
C GLU A 608 21.24 4.85 14.49
N LEU A 609 21.01 6.12 14.77
CA LEU A 609 21.02 6.71 16.11
C LEU A 609 19.72 7.50 16.28
N GLU A 610 18.84 7.02 17.14
CA GLU A 610 17.59 7.68 17.45
C GLU A 610 17.76 8.66 18.60
N ASP A 611 16.89 9.69 18.65
CA ASP A 611 16.97 10.75 19.67
C ASP A 611 16.74 10.23 21.10
N ASP A 612 16.09 9.11 21.28
CA ASP A 612 15.88 8.42 22.56
C ASP A 612 17.11 7.67 23.08
N GLY A 613 18.17 7.58 22.25
CA GLY A 613 19.41 6.85 22.56
C GLY A 613 19.43 5.43 22.02
N ARG A 614 18.47 5.00 21.25
CA ARG A 614 18.46 3.70 20.56
C ARG A 614 19.49 3.72 19.42
N VAL A 615 20.38 2.74 19.44
CA VAL A 615 21.41 2.51 18.41
C VAL A 615 21.02 1.22 17.69
N ILE A 616 20.94 1.29 16.35
CA ILE A 616 20.67 0.14 15.52
C ILE A 616 21.81 -0.05 14.53
N ILE A 617 22.40 -1.24 14.50
CA ILE A 617 23.51 -1.60 13.63
C ILE A 617 23.06 -2.68 12.65
N TYR A 618 23.29 -2.48 11.36
CA TYR A 618 22.93 -3.43 10.31
C TYR A 618 24.15 -3.86 9.50
N HIS A 619 24.38 -5.16 9.40
CA HIS A 619 25.36 -5.75 8.49
C HIS A 619 25.09 -7.24 8.28
N SER A 620 25.50 -7.82 7.13
CA SER A 620 25.37 -9.28 6.87
C SER A 620 26.32 -10.11 7.74
N ASP A 621 27.48 -9.55 8.12
CA ASP A 621 28.51 -10.17 8.94
C ASP A 621 28.37 -9.71 10.40
N LYS A 622 28.20 -10.68 11.31
CA LYS A 622 28.03 -10.42 12.74
C LYS A 622 29.32 -9.89 13.39
N GLU A 623 30.50 -10.30 12.93
CA GLU A 623 31.77 -9.83 13.47
C GLU A 623 31.94 -8.31 13.29
N ILE A 624 31.45 -7.78 12.16
CA ILE A 624 31.46 -6.33 11.88
C ILE A 624 30.46 -5.61 12.79
N ILE A 625 29.29 -6.19 13.04
CA ILE A 625 28.30 -5.64 13.99
C ILE A 625 28.90 -5.57 15.39
N ASP A 626 29.46 -6.69 15.89
CA ASP A 626 30.05 -6.77 17.23
C ASP A 626 31.21 -5.78 17.39
N LYS A 627 32.06 -5.63 16.37
CA LYS A 627 33.15 -4.64 16.34
C LYS A 627 32.63 -3.20 16.39
N THR A 628 31.59 -2.90 15.57
CA THR A 628 30.95 -1.58 15.55
C THR A 628 30.36 -1.23 16.91
N ARG A 629 29.63 -2.18 17.50
CA ARG A 629 29.06 -2.04 18.84
C ARG A 629 30.12 -1.76 19.88
N ALA A 630 31.20 -2.53 19.91
CA ALA A 630 32.31 -2.33 20.85
C ALA A 630 32.92 -0.94 20.71
N MET A 631 33.11 -0.43 19.50
CA MET A 631 33.63 0.91 19.25
C MET A 631 32.70 2.01 19.77
N ILE A 632 31.39 1.84 19.59
CA ILE A 632 30.38 2.79 20.12
C ILE A 632 30.36 2.72 21.65
N GLU A 633 30.30 1.51 22.23
CA GLU A 633 30.31 1.31 23.70
C GLU A 633 31.57 1.91 24.37
N GLU A 634 32.70 1.87 23.70
CA GLU A 634 33.91 2.50 24.19
C GLU A 634 33.79 4.04 24.32
N ILE A 635 33.11 4.68 23.35
CA ILE A 635 32.89 6.13 23.35
C ILE A 635 31.87 6.55 24.41
N VAL A 636 30.79 5.77 24.59
CA VAL A 636 29.68 6.10 25.50
C VAL A 636 29.91 5.59 26.93
N ARG A 637 31.02 4.90 27.16
CA ARG A 637 31.32 4.26 28.43
C ARG A 637 31.29 5.26 29.58
N GLU A 638 30.50 4.96 30.60
CA GLU A 638 30.33 5.80 31.79
C GLU A 638 30.86 5.11 33.05
N VAL A 639 31.23 5.93 34.01
CA VAL A 639 31.71 5.47 35.31
C VAL A 639 30.49 5.15 36.20
N GLU A 640 30.31 3.90 36.55
CA GLU A 640 29.24 3.47 37.47
C GLU A 640 29.62 3.76 38.91
N VAL A 641 28.82 4.57 39.60
CA VAL A 641 29.05 4.90 41.02
C VAL A 641 28.99 3.63 41.88
N GLY A 642 30.00 3.47 42.75
CA GLY A 642 30.13 2.32 43.63
C GLY A 642 30.89 1.13 43.09
N LYS A 643 31.20 1.11 41.79
CA LYS A 643 32.01 0.07 41.13
C LYS A 643 33.50 0.31 41.32
N ILE A 644 34.26 -0.77 41.38
CA ILE A 644 35.72 -0.76 41.54
C ILE A 644 36.36 -0.88 40.15
N TYR A 645 37.34 -0.02 39.88
CA TYR A 645 38.06 0.04 38.62
C TYR A 645 39.58 -0.01 38.87
N GLU A 646 40.30 -0.55 37.92
CA GLU A 646 41.76 -0.35 37.82
C GLU A 646 42.00 1.00 37.14
N ALA A 647 42.88 1.82 37.70
CA ALA A 647 43.17 3.16 37.24
C ALA A 647 44.63 3.46 37.29
N ARG A 648 45.15 4.17 36.28
CA ARG A 648 46.51 4.59 36.23
C ARG A 648 46.66 6.01 36.76
N VAL A 649 47.60 6.23 37.65
CA VAL A 649 47.92 7.57 38.18
C VAL A 649 48.61 8.40 37.09
N VAL A 650 47.95 9.50 36.67
CA VAL A 650 48.46 10.40 35.62
C VAL A 650 49.11 11.66 36.17
N LYS A 651 48.72 12.10 37.39
CA LYS A 651 49.27 13.27 38.04
C LYS A 651 49.16 13.16 39.56
N VAL A 652 50.18 13.60 40.28
CA VAL A 652 50.19 13.62 41.75
C VAL A 652 50.37 15.05 42.22
N GLU A 653 49.50 15.48 43.15
CA GLU A 653 49.52 16.81 43.82
C GLU A 653 49.48 16.60 45.35
N ASP A 654 49.80 17.59 46.14
CA ASP A 654 49.78 17.46 47.61
C ASP A 654 48.40 17.08 48.18
N PHE A 655 47.31 17.55 47.55
CA PHE A 655 45.92 17.30 47.97
C PHE A 655 45.29 16.00 47.41
N GLY A 656 45.98 15.27 46.52
CA GLY A 656 45.48 14.04 45.94
C GLY A 656 46.15 13.66 44.63
N CYS A 657 45.69 12.61 43.99
CA CYS A 657 46.16 12.22 42.67
C CYS A 657 45.04 12.17 41.65
N PHE A 658 45.37 12.46 40.42
CA PHE A 658 44.47 12.23 39.27
C PHE A 658 44.74 10.85 38.69
N VAL A 659 43.69 10.12 38.49
CA VAL A 659 43.73 8.77 37.92
C VAL A 659 42.95 8.72 36.64
N GLN A 660 43.43 7.96 35.68
CA GLN A 660 42.80 7.69 34.40
C GLN A 660 42.35 6.25 34.38
N LEU A 661 41.04 6.04 34.15
CA LEU A 661 40.43 4.73 34.01
C LEU A 661 40.60 4.20 32.56
N TRP A 662 40.34 5.06 31.59
CA TRP A 662 40.56 4.83 30.15
C TRP A 662 40.80 6.19 29.47
N PRO A 663 41.28 6.23 28.21
CA PRO A 663 41.49 7.50 27.49
C PRO A 663 40.24 8.39 27.51
N GLY A 664 40.40 9.61 27.99
CA GLY A 664 39.28 10.58 28.12
C GLY A 664 38.49 10.51 29.44
N CYS A 665 38.74 9.53 30.30
CA CYS A 665 38.10 9.44 31.63
C CYS A 665 39.12 9.60 32.75
N GLU A 666 39.23 10.82 33.28
CA GLU A 666 40.09 11.15 34.41
C GLU A 666 39.26 11.61 35.61
N GLY A 667 39.78 11.35 36.81
CA GLY A 667 39.12 11.80 38.03
C GLY A 667 40.11 11.93 39.21
N LEU A 668 39.60 12.51 40.27
CA LEU A 668 40.41 12.84 41.47
C LEU A 668 40.22 11.76 42.54
N VAL A 669 41.35 11.26 43.05
CA VAL A 669 41.43 10.59 44.35
C VAL A 669 42.01 11.59 45.35
N HIS A 670 41.15 12.14 46.20
CA HIS A 670 41.60 13.08 47.24
C HIS A 670 42.51 12.38 48.25
N VAL A 671 43.49 13.09 48.83
CA VAL A 671 44.44 12.55 49.79
C VAL A 671 43.81 11.74 50.95
N SER A 672 42.64 12.15 51.42
CA SER A 672 41.85 11.45 52.45
C SER A 672 41.19 10.14 51.96
N GLN A 673 41.23 9.90 50.68
CA GLN A 673 40.65 8.71 50.02
C GLN A 673 41.71 7.75 49.47
N LEU A 674 43.02 8.01 49.72
CA LEU A 674 44.12 7.17 49.22
C LEU A 674 44.36 5.94 50.08
N ALA A 675 44.26 6.06 51.43
CA ALA A 675 44.49 4.95 52.35
C ALA A 675 43.58 5.03 53.58
N HIS A 676 43.50 3.94 54.35
CA HIS A 676 42.80 3.89 55.64
C HIS A 676 43.48 4.66 56.73
N GLU A 677 44.83 4.84 56.65
CA GLU A 677 45.63 5.64 57.54
C GLU A 677 45.69 7.09 57.04
N ARG A 678 46.05 8.03 57.95
CA ARG A 678 46.15 9.43 57.59
C ARG A 678 47.43 9.65 56.73
N VAL A 679 47.15 10.15 55.50
CA VAL A 679 48.17 10.48 54.51
C VAL A 679 48.41 11.99 54.54
N GLU A 680 49.65 12.48 54.64
CA GLU A 680 49.94 13.92 54.64
C GLU A 680 50.07 14.48 53.23
N LYS A 681 50.72 13.75 52.34
CA LYS A 681 50.82 14.08 50.90
C LYS A 681 50.52 12.87 50.04
N ALA A 682 49.85 13.06 48.91
CA ALA A 682 49.52 11.97 48.03
C ALA A 682 50.74 11.24 47.44
N GLY A 683 51.84 11.97 47.24
CA GLY A 683 53.14 11.43 46.81
C GLY A 683 53.84 10.45 47.77
N ASP A 684 53.40 10.39 49.04
CA ASP A 684 53.88 9.41 50.00
C ASP A 684 53.32 8.00 49.80
N VAL A 685 52.23 7.89 49.01
CA VAL A 685 51.48 6.64 48.82
C VAL A 685 51.44 6.19 47.39
N VAL A 686 51.42 7.11 46.39
CA VAL A 686 51.33 6.81 44.96
C VAL A 686 52.28 7.70 44.15
N SER A 687 52.76 7.15 43.03
CA SER A 687 53.62 7.85 42.05
C SER A 687 52.94 7.89 40.70
N VAL A 688 53.34 8.86 39.85
CA VAL A 688 52.83 8.91 38.48
C VAL A 688 53.22 7.62 37.72
N GLY A 689 52.24 7.00 37.08
CA GLY A 689 52.39 5.72 36.37
C GLY A 689 51.95 4.51 37.18
N ASP A 690 51.68 4.64 38.47
CA ASP A 690 51.18 3.53 39.27
C ASP A 690 49.79 3.08 38.84
N GLU A 691 49.54 1.77 38.83
CA GLU A 691 48.23 1.17 38.65
C GLU A 691 47.62 0.90 40.04
N ILE A 692 46.46 1.51 40.28
CA ILE A 692 45.76 1.40 41.56
C ILE A 692 44.28 1.04 41.35
N ILE A 693 43.72 0.31 42.31
CA ILE A 693 42.28 0.05 42.33
C ILE A 693 41.59 1.20 43.06
N VAL A 694 40.50 1.69 42.40
CA VAL A 694 39.70 2.79 42.92
C VAL A 694 38.22 2.49 42.82
N LYS A 695 37.45 2.92 43.80
CA LYS A 695 36.00 2.84 43.80
C LYS A 695 35.43 4.19 43.38
N ALA A 696 34.46 4.17 42.41
CA ALA A 696 33.83 5.39 41.98
C ALA A 696 32.87 5.95 43.03
N LEU A 697 33.03 7.24 43.38
CA LEU A 697 32.18 7.96 44.32
C LEU A 697 31.13 8.85 43.64
N GLY A 698 31.20 9.03 42.33
CA GLY A 698 30.37 9.94 41.54
C GLY A 698 31.03 11.29 41.24
N MET A 699 30.28 12.21 40.65
CA MET A 699 30.77 13.52 40.25
C MET A 699 30.66 14.56 41.38
N ASP A 700 31.65 15.47 41.44
CA ASP A 700 31.60 16.63 42.29
C ASP A 700 30.65 17.73 41.71
N LYS A 701 30.42 18.81 42.49
CA LYS A 701 29.59 19.96 42.06
C LYS A 701 30.15 20.70 40.82
N ARG A 702 31.37 20.38 40.40
CA ARG A 702 32.03 20.92 39.20
C ARG A 702 32.06 19.93 38.04
N GLY A 703 31.35 18.80 38.15
CA GLY A 703 31.27 17.77 37.10
C GLY A 703 32.53 16.90 36.96
N ARG A 704 33.41 16.83 37.96
CA ARG A 704 34.60 15.99 37.94
C ARG A 704 34.34 14.67 38.65
N GLN A 705 34.80 13.54 38.09
CA GLN A 705 34.72 12.23 38.71
C GLN A 705 35.59 12.16 39.96
N ASN A 706 35.05 11.63 41.04
CA ASN A 706 35.76 11.36 42.28
C ASN A 706 35.86 9.87 42.54
N PHE A 707 37.02 9.47 43.02
CA PHE A 707 37.33 8.10 43.31
C PHE A 707 37.88 7.94 44.73
N SER A 708 37.73 6.72 45.29
CA SER A 708 38.32 6.33 46.58
C SER A 708 39.14 5.06 46.41
N ARG A 709 40.45 5.13 46.63
CA ARG A 709 41.29 3.94 46.75
C ARG A 709 41.04 3.25 48.10
N LYS A 710 40.81 4.01 49.12
CA LYS A 710 40.49 3.53 50.48
C LYS A 710 39.30 2.58 50.50
N ASP A 711 38.22 2.94 49.81
CA ASP A 711 36.99 2.11 49.77
C ASP A 711 37.09 0.92 48.82
N ALA A 712 38.12 0.88 47.96
CA ALA A 712 38.46 -0.24 47.11
C ALA A 712 39.38 -1.26 47.82
N LEU A 713 40.10 -0.82 48.87
CA LEU A 713 41.00 -1.66 49.63
C LEU A 713 40.23 -2.44 50.74
N PRO A 714 40.68 -3.67 51.11
CA PRO A 714 40.09 -4.40 52.21
C PRO A 714 40.28 -3.63 53.52
N LYS A 715 39.18 -3.50 54.29
CA LYS A 715 39.24 -2.83 55.60
C LYS A 715 40.29 -3.51 56.50
N PRO A 716 41.16 -2.73 57.18
CA PRO A 716 42.10 -3.32 58.13
C PRO A 716 41.37 -4.06 59.23
N LYS A 717 41.71 -5.34 59.48
CA LYS A 717 41.14 -6.13 60.57
C LYS A 717 41.38 -5.43 61.89
N ASN A 718 40.30 -5.14 62.60
CA ASN A 718 40.36 -4.46 63.92
C ASN A 718 41.26 -5.28 64.87
N LYS A 719 42.26 -4.65 65.49
CA LYS A 719 43.17 -5.25 66.52
C LYS A 719 42.44 -5.93 67.70
N LYS A 720 41.14 -5.69 67.86
CA LYS A 720 40.30 -6.31 68.92
C LYS A 720 39.85 -7.74 68.64
N GLU A 721 40.01 -8.29 67.44
CA GLU A 721 39.73 -9.68 67.13
C GLU A 721 40.95 -10.64 67.30
N LYS A 722 42.16 -10.11 67.33
CA LYS A 722 43.36 -10.95 67.61
C LYS A 722 43.51 -11.38 69.08
N GLU A 723 42.93 -10.64 70.06
CA GLU A 723 42.99 -11.01 71.49
C GLU A 723 41.92 -12.04 71.92
N LYS A 724 40.98 -12.41 71.04
CA LYS A 724 39.95 -13.44 71.37
C LYS A 724 40.27 -14.83 70.83
N VAL A 725 41.31 -15.02 70.05
CA VAL A 725 41.70 -16.34 69.47
C VAL A 725 42.85 -16.96 70.23
N GLU A 726 43.54 -16.21 71.18
CA GLU A 726 44.62 -16.76 72.05
C GLU A 726 44.11 -17.16 73.44
N LYS A 727 42.82 -17.19 73.68
CA LYS A 727 42.20 -17.68 74.91
C LYS A 727 41.01 -18.57 74.66
N VAL A 728 41.21 -19.69 73.97
CA VAL A 728 40.40 -20.91 74.11
C VAL A 728 41.32 -22.12 73.93
#